data_8bfcb3bad95cd14983e0164454523760
#
_entry.id   8bfcb3bad95cd14983e0164454523760
#
_cell.length_a   1.000
_cell.length_b   1.000
_cell.length_c   1.000
_cell.angle_alpha   90.00
_cell.angle_beta   90.00
_cell.angle_gamma   90.00
#
_symmetry.space_group_name_H-M   'P 1'
#
loop_
_entity.id
_entity.type
_entity.pdbx_description
1 polymer ?
#
loop_
_entity_poly.entity_id
_entity_poly.type
_entity_poly.pdbx_seq_one_letter_code
_entity_poly.pdbx_strand_id
1 'polypeptide(L)'
;MSLKSLSDYTFVSRYARYDKTKKRRETWHEAIERVKNMHLTKYPMVSDDINWAFEHVHNKVALGSQRALQFGGDPILKRNAKIYNCISAYCDRPRFFQECTWLLLNGCGTGFSVQQHHVSKLPDFQISKSTDLSEEKIYKIDDSIEGWSDALGVLTASYIPHSEFSDFHGKKVTFDYSTIRPKGSSLSYGVGKAPGHEPLERSLEKIRELLNKSVDAGNKKLRTIDAYDIVMHASDAVLSGGIRRSACLAMFSVDDELMLNAKIGNWYYENPQRARSNNSALLLKNSTGREDYHRLFESTRQFGEPGIIWSHSTESLFNPCVEINLYGYDEYGNSGWQACNLSTINGSKLQTKENFALAAKVASIIGTLQAGYTDFDYLGKVSESIIRREALLGVSMTGIMDYPNITLDKNNLREMAGIVLQTNEDIANKIGINIAARTTCVKPEGTASCLLGTSSGIHPAHARRYIRRVQSNATETPIQHFKLYNPAAVETSLWSANGTDEVISFLIEMPEHVITKDGISAVQLLETVKLVQENWVEAGKRPEKCVHPWMSHNVSNTINVKESEWEDVEEFIYKNRESFAGISLLPSTGDLDYLQAPFTKVLTVEEIVDKYGKSCIYASGLIVDALHAFNNNLWRACDAALGVFEVQEPKVPEKLNDEIMQKLQLEWVNCNLQKDWVRRAKQFAQRHLQNNIKELTYLLKDINNNKLWEDLTRVYKDVDYTDMYEEEDNTKLMENIACAGGACEIK
;
A
#
# COMPACT_ATOMS: atom_id res chain seq x y z
N MET A 1 -14.77 -19.41 -4.70
CA MET A 1 -13.70 -20.34 -4.30
C MET A 1 -12.50 -19.63 -3.67
N SER A 2 -11.96 -18.57 -4.18
CA SER A 2 -10.60 -18.19 -3.85
C SER A 2 -10.38 -16.92 -3.03
N LEU A 3 -11.36 -16.03 -2.85
CA LEU A 3 -11.24 -14.91 -1.90
C LEU A 3 -10.96 -15.42 -0.47
N LYS A 4 -11.60 -16.52 -0.09
CA LYS A 4 -11.33 -17.18 1.20
C LYS A 4 -9.89 -17.71 1.27
N SER A 5 -9.41 -18.42 0.26
CA SER A 5 -8.05 -18.96 0.23
C SER A 5 -6.99 -17.86 0.28
N LEU A 6 -7.18 -16.76 -0.47
CA LEU A 6 -6.31 -15.57 -0.39
C LEU A 6 -6.36 -14.93 1.00
N SER A 7 -7.55 -14.84 1.60
CA SER A 7 -7.74 -14.29 2.95
C SER A 7 -7.00 -15.12 4.00
N ASP A 8 -7.16 -16.43 3.97
CA ASP A 8 -6.54 -17.35 4.93
C ASP A 8 -5.00 -17.35 4.78
N TYR A 9 -4.50 -17.39 3.53
CA TYR A 9 -3.06 -17.27 3.28
C TYR A 9 -2.49 -15.92 3.74
N THR A 10 -3.20 -14.83 3.45
CA THR A 10 -2.78 -13.48 3.87
C THR A 10 -2.70 -13.38 5.39
N PHE A 11 -3.68 -13.96 6.09
CA PHE A 11 -3.66 -13.98 7.55
C PHE A 11 -2.47 -14.77 8.08
N VAL A 12 -2.31 -16.02 7.67
CA VAL A 12 -1.28 -16.90 8.23
C VAL A 12 0.15 -16.45 7.90
N SER A 13 0.36 -15.87 6.72
CA SER A 13 1.70 -15.41 6.30
C SER A 13 2.09 -14.06 6.89
N ARG A 14 1.14 -13.17 7.20
CA ARG A 14 1.45 -11.77 7.57
C ARG A 14 1.03 -11.35 8.97
N TYR A 15 0.07 -12.03 9.59
CA TYR A 15 -0.55 -11.58 10.85
C TYR A 15 -0.55 -12.61 11.96
N ALA A 16 -0.58 -13.90 11.64
CA ALA A 16 -0.56 -14.99 12.61
C ALA A 16 0.81 -15.09 13.25
N ARG A 17 0.86 -14.99 14.58
CA ARG A 17 2.11 -15.15 15.35
C ARG A 17 2.46 -16.61 15.54
N TYR A 18 3.75 -16.89 15.61
CA TYR A 18 4.24 -18.19 15.97
C TYR A 18 4.06 -18.45 17.48
N ASP A 19 3.39 -19.55 17.80
CA ASP A 19 3.23 -20.06 19.18
C ASP A 19 4.25 -21.19 19.44
N LYS A 20 5.25 -20.90 20.26
CA LYS A 20 6.34 -21.83 20.61
C LYS A 20 5.84 -23.08 21.30
N THR A 21 4.72 -23.01 22.05
CA THR A 21 4.18 -24.14 22.82
C THR A 21 3.38 -25.06 21.91
N LYS A 22 2.66 -24.51 20.95
CA LYS A 22 1.85 -25.26 19.98
C LYS A 22 2.63 -25.66 18.73
N LYS A 23 3.84 -25.07 18.51
CA LYS A 23 4.67 -25.24 17.31
C LYS A 23 3.89 -24.99 16.01
N ARG A 24 3.08 -23.94 16.01
CA ARG A 24 2.29 -23.47 14.87
C ARG A 24 1.99 -22.00 15.02
N ARG A 25 1.46 -21.42 13.95
CA ARG A 25 0.95 -20.05 14.00
C ARG A 25 -0.44 -19.98 14.63
N GLU A 26 -0.80 -18.79 15.14
CA GLU A 26 -2.13 -18.50 15.65
C GLU A 26 -3.21 -18.76 14.59
N THR A 27 -4.35 -19.25 15.00
CA THR A 27 -5.59 -19.20 14.20
C THR A 27 -6.17 -17.79 14.22
N TRP A 28 -7.09 -17.51 13.29
CA TRP A 28 -7.85 -16.25 13.26
C TRP A 28 -8.50 -15.95 14.61
N HIS A 29 -9.15 -16.96 15.18
CA HIS A 29 -9.81 -16.84 16.49
C HIS A 29 -8.81 -16.44 17.58
N GLU A 30 -7.69 -17.12 17.70
CA GLU A 30 -6.67 -16.85 18.71
C GLU A 30 -6.08 -15.44 18.58
N ALA A 31 -5.84 -14.97 17.35
CA ALA A 31 -5.33 -13.63 17.11
C ALA A 31 -6.34 -12.53 17.51
N ILE A 32 -7.64 -12.73 17.19
CA ILE A 32 -8.70 -11.80 17.56
C ILE A 32 -8.91 -11.79 19.08
N GLU A 33 -8.90 -12.96 19.74
CA GLU A 33 -9.00 -13.03 21.20
C GLU A 33 -7.81 -12.32 21.88
N ARG A 34 -6.61 -12.44 21.36
CA ARG A 34 -5.43 -11.72 21.86
C ARG A 34 -5.61 -10.20 21.79
N VAL A 35 -6.13 -9.68 20.67
CA VAL A 35 -6.39 -8.25 20.49
C VAL A 35 -7.54 -7.79 21.40
N LYS A 36 -8.61 -8.57 21.50
CA LYS A 36 -9.73 -8.31 22.43
C LYS A 36 -9.24 -8.19 23.87
N ASN A 37 -8.45 -9.17 24.33
CA ASN A 37 -7.93 -9.17 25.70
C ASN A 37 -6.99 -8.00 25.98
N MET A 38 -6.23 -7.52 25.00
CA MET A 38 -5.45 -6.28 25.11
C MET A 38 -6.36 -5.07 25.43
N HIS A 39 -7.48 -4.94 24.73
CA HIS A 39 -8.42 -3.85 24.97
C HIS A 39 -9.16 -4.01 26.31
N LEU A 40 -9.57 -5.23 26.68
CA LEU A 40 -10.18 -5.52 27.98
C LEU A 40 -9.24 -5.19 29.13
N THR A 41 -7.93 -5.46 28.98
CA THR A 41 -6.93 -5.10 30.01
C THR A 41 -6.84 -3.60 30.21
N LYS A 42 -6.89 -2.81 29.12
CA LYS A 42 -6.78 -1.34 29.19
C LYS A 42 -8.08 -0.68 29.59
N TYR A 43 -9.23 -1.22 29.18
CA TYR A 43 -10.55 -0.61 29.33
C TYR A 43 -11.60 -1.57 29.93
N PRO A 44 -11.39 -2.06 31.17
CA PRO A 44 -12.34 -2.99 31.79
C PRO A 44 -13.75 -2.41 31.99
N MET A 45 -13.88 -1.07 32.04
CA MET A 45 -15.12 -0.35 32.23
C MET A 45 -16.10 -0.43 31.05
N VAL A 46 -15.62 -0.83 29.87
CA VAL A 46 -16.45 -1.01 28.67
C VAL A 46 -16.35 -2.45 28.11
N SER A 47 -16.22 -3.41 29.03
CA SER A 47 -16.08 -4.84 28.68
C SER A 47 -17.19 -5.36 27.78
N ASP A 48 -18.43 -4.94 28.03
CA ASP A 48 -19.60 -5.38 27.26
C ASP A 48 -19.54 -4.85 25.81
N ASP A 49 -19.19 -3.56 25.64
CA ASP A 49 -19.00 -2.96 24.32
C ASP A 49 -17.86 -3.64 23.54
N ILE A 50 -16.74 -3.98 24.23
CA ILE A 50 -15.61 -4.68 23.63
C ILE A 50 -16.00 -6.09 23.19
N ASN A 51 -16.63 -6.87 24.08
CA ASN A 51 -17.05 -8.24 23.76
C ASN A 51 -18.01 -8.26 22.57
N TRP A 52 -19.01 -7.37 22.59
CA TRP A 52 -19.94 -7.23 21.49
C TRP A 52 -19.26 -6.87 20.17
N ALA A 53 -18.37 -5.88 20.15
CA ALA A 53 -17.66 -5.49 18.93
C ALA A 53 -16.78 -6.62 18.38
N PHE A 54 -16.06 -7.32 19.27
CA PHE A 54 -15.14 -8.38 18.87
C PHE A 54 -15.84 -9.66 18.41
N GLU A 55 -17.07 -9.93 18.78
CA GLU A 55 -17.92 -10.96 18.16
C GLU A 55 -18.11 -10.69 16.66
N HIS A 56 -18.33 -9.43 16.29
CA HIS A 56 -18.45 -9.02 14.88
C HIS A 56 -17.10 -8.98 14.14
N VAL A 57 -16.00 -8.69 14.84
CA VAL A 57 -14.64 -8.79 14.27
C VAL A 57 -14.29 -10.24 13.91
N HIS A 58 -14.67 -11.20 14.74
CA HIS A 58 -14.54 -12.62 14.41
C HIS A 58 -15.18 -12.97 13.06
N ASN A 59 -16.34 -12.39 12.78
CA ASN A 59 -17.10 -12.56 11.55
C ASN A 59 -16.61 -11.65 10.40
N LYS A 60 -15.49 -10.97 10.59
CA LYS A 60 -14.90 -10.04 9.60
C LYS A 60 -15.86 -8.94 9.12
N VAL A 61 -16.74 -8.44 10.01
CA VAL A 61 -17.65 -7.32 9.70
C VAL A 61 -16.88 -6.01 9.65
N ALA A 62 -15.93 -5.84 10.56
CA ALA A 62 -14.97 -4.73 10.58
C ALA A 62 -13.65 -5.20 11.19
N LEU A 63 -12.59 -4.42 10.97
CA LEU A 63 -11.27 -4.63 11.57
C LEU A 63 -10.76 -3.34 12.23
N GLY A 64 -9.98 -3.50 13.29
CA GLY A 64 -9.11 -2.44 13.81
C GLY A 64 -7.83 -2.30 12.99
N SER A 65 -6.87 -1.58 13.55
CA SER A 65 -5.53 -1.49 12.99
C SER A 65 -4.94 -2.88 12.75
N GLN A 66 -4.48 -3.15 11.53
CA GLN A 66 -3.79 -4.40 11.22
C GLN A 66 -2.50 -4.58 12.04
N ARG A 67 -1.97 -3.48 12.59
CA ARG A 67 -0.86 -3.51 13.56
C ARG A 67 -1.27 -4.18 14.86
N ALA A 68 -2.55 -4.09 15.25
CA ALA A 68 -3.06 -4.82 16.42
C ALA A 68 -3.04 -6.33 16.18
N LEU A 69 -3.29 -6.82 14.97
CA LEU A 69 -3.10 -8.22 14.63
C LEU A 69 -1.64 -8.65 14.73
N GLN A 70 -0.69 -7.80 14.31
CA GLN A 70 0.75 -8.09 14.40
C GLN A 70 1.30 -7.98 15.82
N PHE A 71 0.93 -6.92 16.57
CA PHE A 71 1.59 -6.55 17.83
C PHE A 71 0.65 -6.50 19.05
N GLY A 72 -0.65 -6.79 18.90
CA GLY A 72 -1.62 -6.75 20.02
C GLY A 72 -1.17 -7.52 21.25
N GLY A 73 -1.59 -7.11 22.43
CA GLY A 73 -1.12 -7.59 23.72
C GLY A 73 0.04 -6.77 24.27
N ASP A 74 0.94 -7.40 25.02
CA ASP A 74 2.09 -6.76 25.69
C ASP A 74 2.90 -5.78 24.82
N PRO A 75 3.24 -6.09 23.57
CA PRO A 75 4.02 -5.16 22.75
C PRO A 75 3.37 -3.79 22.54
N ILE A 76 2.05 -3.74 22.38
CA ILE A 76 1.30 -2.49 22.24
C ILE A 76 1.05 -1.85 23.62
N LEU A 77 0.72 -2.65 24.64
CA LEU A 77 0.52 -2.14 25.99
C LEU A 77 1.77 -1.44 26.54
N LYS A 78 2.96 -1.95 26.22
CA LYS A 78 4.24 -1.37 26.62
C LYS A 78 4.73 -0.24 25.70
N ARG A 79 4.34 -0.23 24.43
CA ARG A 79 4.75 0.76 23.42
C ARG A 79 3.58 1.10 22.51
N ASN A 80 2.82 2.10 22.91
CA ASN A 80 1.57 2.46 22.24
C ASN A 80 1.77 2.87 20.76
N ALA A 81 2.92 3.40 20.37
CA ALA A 81 3.23 3.72 18.98
C ALA A 81 2.98 2.53 18.02
N LYS A 82 3.15 1.29 18.50
CA LYS A 82 2.97 0.08 17.70
C LYS A 82 1.54 -0.19 17.20
N ILE A 83 0.51 0.46 17.78
CA ILE A 83 -0.87 0.30 17.32
C ILE A 83 -1.17 1.17 16.09
N TYR A 84 -0.42 2.27 15.92
CA TYR A 84 -0.65 3.23 14.86
C TYR A 84 0.05 2.81 13.56
N ASN A 85 -0.63 2.99 12.43
CA ASN A 85 -0.06 2.71 11.14
C ASN A 85 0.92 3.80 10.70
N CYS A 86 0.57 5.07 10.93
CA CYS A 86 1.31 6.22 10.45
C CYS A 86 1.26 7.39 11.44
N ILE A 87 2.28 8.23 11.40
CA ILE A 87 2.44 9.42 12.25
C ILE A 87 3.15 10.50 11.43
N SER A 88 2.77 11.78 11.61
CA SER A 88 3.35 12.87 10.79
C SER A 88 3.77 14.07 11.61
N ALA A 89 4.81 14.80 11.12
CA ALA A 89 5.35 16.01 11.73
C ALA A 89 5.98 16.94 10.68
N TYR A 90 6.40 18.12 11.15
CA TYR A 90 7.23 19.06 10.38
C TYR A 90 8.71 18.78 10.60
N CYS A 91 9.52 18.89 9.53
CA CYS A 91 10.98 18.86 9.63
C CYS A 91 11.50 20.24 10.01
N ASP A 92 11.29 20.65 11.26
CA ASP A 92 11.52 22.01 11.75
C ASP A 92 12.38 22.08 13.04
N ARG A 93 12.87 20.95 13.53
CA ARG A 93 13.71 20.83 14.73
C ARG A 93 14.74 19.70 14.58
N PRO A 94 15.94 19.83 15.18
CA PRO A 94 16.98 18.81 15.06
C PRO A 94 16.55 17.41 15.51
N ARG A 95 15.76 17.32 16.59
CA ARG A 95 15.25 16.06 17.14
C ARG A 95 14.32 15.31 16.16
N PHE A 96 13.74 16.00 15.17
CA PHE A 96 12.87 15.40 14.16
C PHE A 96 13.50 14.17 13.49
N PHE A 97 14.79 14.20 13.14
CA PHE A 97 15.44 13.10 12.40
C PHE A 97 15.50 11.81 13.23
N GLN A 98 15.88 11.92 14.52
CA GLN A 98 15.92 10.76 15.40
C GLN A 98 14.53 10.25 15.76
N GLU A 99 13.56 11.12 15.99
CA GLU A 99 12.16 10.76 16.25
C GLU A 99 11.53 10.06 15.03
N CYS A 100 11.78 10.53 13.82
CA CYS A 100 11.34 9.90 12.58
C CYS A 100 11.91 8.47 12.47
N THR A 101 13.19 8.29 12.73
CA THR A 101 13.86 6.98 12.72
C THR A 101 13.26 6.05 13.77
N TRP A 102 13.02 6.53 14.98
CA TRP A 102 12.38 5.77 16.05
C TRP A 102 10.98 5.28 15.64
N LEU A 103 10.17 6.13 15.00
CA LEU A 103 8.85 5.77 14.50
C LEU A 103 8.91 4.70 13.42
N LEU A 104 9.82 4.85 12.46
CA LEU A 104 10.04 3.86 11.40
C LEU A 104 10.47 2.51 11.99
N LEU A 105 11.37 2.48 12.98
CA LEU A 105 11.81 1.27 13.68
C LEU A 105 10.69 0.62 14.51
N ASN A 106 9.73 1.40 15.01
CA ASN A 106 8.50 0.88 15.61
C ASN A 106 7.50 0.36 14.57
N GLY A 107 7.83 0.49 13.27
CA GLY A 107 7.02 0.05 12.15
C GLY A 107 5.90 1.00 11.77
N CYS A 108 5.92 2.24 12.22
CA CYS A 108 5.02 3.30 11.74
C CYS A 108 5.48 3.81 10.36
N GLY A 109 4.55 4.14 9.49
CA GLY A 109 4.85 4.99 8.34
C GLY A 109 4.97 6.45 8.79
N THR A 110 5.84 7.25 8.18
CA THR A 110 6.01 8.66 8.54
C THR A 110 5.66 9.59 7.40
N GLY A 111 4.73 10.53 7.65
CA GLY A 111 4.54 11.70 6.79
C GLY A 111 5.34 12.88 7.35
N PHE A 112 5.96 13.66 6.49
CA PHE A 112 6.68 14.84 6.97
C PHE A 112 6.70 15.94 5.93
N SER A 113 6.71 17.20 6.43
CA SER A 113 6.84 18.36 5.58
C SER A 113 8.28 18.84 5.56
N VAL A 114 8.86 18.92 4.36
CA VAL A 114 10.13 19.58 4.08
C VAL A 114 9.94 20.91 3.36
N GLN A 115 8.75 21.52 3.47
CA GLN A 115 8.54 22.86 2.92
C GLN A 115 9.59 23.85 3.46
N GLN A 116 10.00 24.80 2.64
CA GLN A 116 11.10 25.72 2.97
C GLN A 116 10.91 26.46 4.30
N HIS A 117 9.68 26.85 4.63
CA HIS A 117 9.39 27.55 5.90
C HIS A 117 9.51 26.66 7.14
N HIS A 118 9.39 25.33 7.00
CA HIS A 118 9.68 24.38 8.09
C HIS A 118 11.19 24.13 8.20
N VAL A 119 11.84 23.74 7.10
CA VAL A 119 13.27 23.42 7.10
C VAL A 119 14.13 24.64 7.52
N SER A 120 13.69 25.86 7.19
CA SER A 120 14.39 27.08 7.60
C SER A 120 14.41 27.34 9.11
N LYS A 121 13.55 26.67 9.90
CA LYS A 121 13.57 26.71 11.37
C LYS A 121 14.70 25.87 11.96
N LEU A 122 15.26 24.93 11.20
CA LEU A 122 16.45 24.20 11.62
C LEU A 122 17.61 25.17 11.84
N PRO A 123 18.49 24.90 12.84
CA PRO A 123 19.66 25.75 13.10
C PRO A 123 20.62 25.78 11.90
N ASP A 124 21.45 26.82 11.88
CA ASP A 124 22.57 26.93 10.96
C ASP A 124 23.63 25.87 11.26
N PHE A 125 24.41 25.46 10.25
CA PHE A 125 25.59 24.65 10.44
C PHE A 125 26.57 25.37 11.37
N GLN A 126 27.17 24.61 12.29
CA GLN A 126 28.18 25.13 13.22
C GLN A 126 29.59 25.15 12.64
N ILE A 127 29.79 24.49 11.52
CA ILE A 127 31.04 24.34 10.81
C ILE A 127 30.90 24.92 9.40
N SER A 128 31.97 25.45 8.85
CA SER A 128 31.99 26.01 7.51
C SER A 128 32.56 25.08 6.45
N LYS A 129 33.29 24.05 6.88
CA LYS A 129 33.82 22.98 6.05
C LYS A 129 33.78 21.65 6.81
N SER A 130 33.69 20.57 6.11
CA SER A 130 33.73 19.22 6.70
C SER A 130 35.05 18.95 7.47
N THR A 131 36.12 19.59 7.06
CA THR A 131 37.43 19.55 7.73
C THR A 131 37.49 20.30 9.06
N ASP A 132 36.50 21.14 9.38
CA ASP A 132 36.42 21.86 10.64
C ASP A 132 35.94 20.96 11.81
N LEU A 133 35.43 19.75 11.52
CA LEU A 133 35.15 18.76 12.56
C LEU A 133 36.46 18.42 13.29
N SER A 134 36.57 18.93 14.50
CA SER A 134 37.74 18.76 15.36
C SER A 134 37.54 17.52 16.25
N GLU A 135 38.52 17.16 17.05
CA GLU A 135 38.46 16.09 18.05
C GLU A 135 37.52 14.91 17.72
N GLU A 136 38.08 13.73 17.67
CA GLU A 136 37.30 12.51 17.51
C GLU A 136 36.60 12.17 18.83
N LYS A 137 35.28 11.89 18.75
CA LYS A 137 34.48 11.45 19.88
C LYS A 137 33.75 10.15 19.54
N ILE A 138 33.94 9.13 20.38
CA ILE A 138 33.28 7.83 20.19
C ILE A 138 31.89 7.86 20.80
N TYR A 139 30.91 7.39 20.06
CA TYR A 139 29.56 7.13 20.53
C TYR A 139 29.24 5.65 20.43
N LYS A 140 28.99 5.00 21.58
CA LYS A 140 28.61 3.60 21.66
C LYS A 140 27.09 3.48 21.51
N ILE A 141 26.67 2.72 20.51
CA ILE A 141 25.23 2.59 20.15
C ILE A 141 24.62 1.44 20.94
N ASP A 142 23.56 1.69 21.71
CA ASP A 142 22.80 0.66 22.40
C ASP A 142 22.03 -0.24 21.44
N ASP A 143 21.90 -1.53 21.80
CA ASP A 143 21.12 -2.52 21.04
C ASP A 143 19.62 -2.36 21.30
N SER A 144 19.09 -1.20 20.93
CA SER A 144 17.69 -0.79 21.09
C SER A 144 17.24 0.11 19.95
N ILE A 145 15.92 0.26 19.81
CA ILE A 145 15.32 1.20 18.84
C ILE A 145 15.74 2.64 19.17
N GLU A 146 15.81 2.97 20.45
CA GLU A 146 16.26 4.25 20.96
C GLU A 146 17.72 4.51 20.58
N GLY A 147 18.61 3.54 20.85
CA GLY A 147 20.04 3.67 20.54
C GLY A 147 20.34 3.87 19.06
N TRP A 148 19.61 3.20 18.19
CA TRP A 148 19.70 3.42 16.73
C TRP A 148 19.24 4.81 16.33
N SER A 149 18.16 5.28 16.94
CA SER A 149 17.61 6.62 16.66
C SER A 149 18.53 7.73 17.18
N ASP A 150 19.07 7.55 18.39
CA ASP A 150 20.00 8.48 19.01
C ASP A 150 21.32 8.56 18.23
N ALA A 151 21.78 7.48 17.60
CA ALA A 151 22.95 7.51 16.73
C ALA A 151 22.79 8.53 15.58
N LEU A 152 21.59 8.64 14.98
CA LEU A 152 21.30 9.66 13.99
C LEU A 152 21.25 11.06 14.63
N GLY A 153 20.66 11.19 15.82
CA GLY A 153 20.67 12.44 16.59
C GLY A 153 22.09 12.93 16.89
N VAL A 154 22.96 12.05 17.31
CA VAL A 154 24.39 12.33 17.57
C VAL A 154 25.13 12.74 16.28
N LEU A 155 24.89 12.04 15.17
CA LEU A 155 25.51 12.40 13.89
C LEU A 155 25.06 13.81 13.44
N THR A 156 23.77 14.10 13.50
CA THR A 156 23.26 15.43 13.10
C THR A 156 23.76 16.53 14.06
N ALA A 157 23.88 16.21 15.37
CA ALA A 157 24.41 17.12 16.39
C ALA A 157 25.86 17.56 16.13
N SER A 158 26.66 16.79 15.42
CA SER A 158 28.02 17.20 15.05
C SER A 158 28.05 18.33 14.01
N TYR A 159 26.94 18.53 13.26
CA TYR A 159 26.83 19.55 12.22
C TYR A 159 25.91 20.72 12.59
N ILE A 160 24.81 20.48 13.30
CA ILE A 160 23.83 21.50 13.71
C ILE A 160 23.58 21.45 15.22
N PRO A 161 23.28 22.59 15.88
CA PRO A 161 22.97 22.60 17.32
C PRO A 161 21.84 21.63 17.66
N HIS A 162 22.09 20.81 18.70
CA HIS A 162 21.14 19.82 19.20
C HIS A 162 21.19 19.81 20.74
N SER A 163 20.05 20.08 21.40
CA SER A 163 20.01 20.25 22.86
C SER A 163 20.42 18.99 23.66
N GLU A 164 20.08 17.81 23.16
CA GLU A 164 20.36 16.53 23.84
C GLU A 164 21.80 16.05 23.65
N PHE A 165 22.42 16.42 22.53
CA PHE A 165 23.75 15.94 22.15
C PHE A 165 24.76 17.05 21.98
N SER A 166 24.67 18.11 22.80
CA SER A 166 25.54 19.29 22.74
C SER A 166 27.02 18.94 22.82
N ASP A 167 27.37 17.86 23.51
CA ASP A 167 28.73 17.35 23.65
C ASP A 167 29.39 16.92 22.32
N PHE A 168 28.58 16.70 21.27
CA PHE A 168 29.06 16.30 19.96
C PHE A 168 29.14 17.44 18.95
N HIS A 169 28.80 18.66 19.36
CA HIS A 169 28.84 19.84 18.50
C HIS A 169 30.25 20.09 17.94
N GLY A 170 30.38 20.11 16.61
CA GLY A 170 31.64 20.32 15.91
C GLY A 170 32.67 19.20 16.08
N LYS A 171 32.27 18.04 16.61
CA LYS A 171 33.16 16.89 16.80
C LYS A 171 33.06 15.89 15.67
N LYS A 172 34.17 15.20 15.37
CA LYS A 172 34.15 14.05 14.46
C LYS A 172 33.67 12.83 15.24
N VAL A 173 32.44 12.38 14.94
CA VAL A 173 31.84 11.23 15.62
C VAL A 173 32.29 9.92 14.99
N THR A 174 32.79 8.98 15.82
CA THR A 174 33.04 7.58 15.46
C THR A 174 32.06 6.70 16.22
N PHE A 175 31.36 5.80 15.53
CA PHE A 175 30.36 4.95 16.14
C PHE A 175 30.94 3.59 16.54
N ASP A 176 30.64 3.15 17.78
CA ASP A 176 30.94 1.83 18.29
C ASP A 176 29.67 0.96 18.22
N TYR A 177 29.66 -0.02 17.33
CA TYR A 177 28.54 -0.95 17.08
C TYR A 177 28.62 -2.24 17.89
N SER A 178 29.63 -2.40 18.78
CA SER A 178 29.95 -3.65 19.45
C SER A 178 28.83 -4.25 20.30
N THR A 179 27.87 -3.41 20.73
CA THR A 179 26.73 -3.87 21.56
C THR A 179 25.57 -4.41 20.72
N ILE A 180 25.52 -4.07 19.42
CA ILE A 180 24.41 -4.47 18.55
C ILE A 180 24.47 -5.98 18.30
N ARG A 181 23.35 -6.65 18.54
CA ARG A 181 23.23 -8.10 18.32
C ARG A 181 23.51 -8.48 16.87
N PRO A 182 24.15 -9.64 16.63
CA PRO A 182 24.48 -10.07 15.27
C PRO A 182 23.24 -10.38 14.43
N LYS A 183 23.42 -10.29 13.11
CA LYS A 183 22.41 -10.65 12.12
C LYS A 183 21.86 -12.05 12.38
N GLY A 184 20.53 -12.20 12.30
CA GLY A 184 19.83 -13.47 12.48
C GLY A 184 19.42 -13.78 13.93
N SER A 185 19.83 -12.98 14.92
CA SER A 185 19.36 -13.11 16.31
C SER A 185 17.85 -12.86 16.41
N SER A 186 17.18 -13.53 17.36
CA SER A 186 15.75 -13.33 17.61
C SER A 186 15.45 -11.93 18.17
N LEU A 187 14.39 -11.30 17.68
CA LEU A 187 13.91 -10.03 18.23
C LEU A 187 13.09 -10.27 19.50
N SER A 188 13.17 -9.33 20.45
CA SER A 188 12.56 -9.44 21.79
C SER A 188 11.04 -9.60 21.77
N TYR A 189 10.36 -9.28 20.68
CA TYR A 189 8.90 -9.33 20.54
C TYR A 189 8.41 -10.45 19.61
N GLY A 190 9.26 -11.43 19.26
CA GLY A 190 8.85 -12.69 18.64
C GLY A 190 8.45 -12.62 17.18
N VAL A 191 8.70 -11.52 16.46
CA VAL A 191 8.41 -11.38 15.03
C VAL A 191 9.67 -10.86 14.32
N GLY A 192 10.25 -11.69 13.46
CA GLY A 192 11.43 -11.35 12.64
C GLY A 192 12.78 -11.58 13.35
N LYS A 193 13.85 -11.39 12.58
CA LYS A 193 15.24 -11.56 13.00
C LYS A 193 16.00 -10.23 12.92
N ALA A 194 17.01 -10.07 13.80
CA ALA A 194 17.84 -8.88 13.81
C ALA A 194 18.66 -8.73 12.51
N PRO A 195 18.80 -7.50 11.98
CA PRO A 195 19.55 -7.25 10.75
C PRO A 195 21.06 -7.20 10.92
N GLY A 196 21.57 -7.12 12.17
CA GLY A 196 22.95 -6.74 12.46
C GLY A 196 23.14 -5.22 12.42
N HIS A 197 24.37 -4.74 12.54
CA HIS A 197 24.68 -3.30 12.57
C HIS A 197 24.90 -2.69 11.18
N GLU A 198 25.24 -3.48 10.18
CA GLU A 198 25.73 -3.02 8.89
C GLU A 198 24.74 -2.10 8.13
N PRO A 199 23.42 -2.28 8.22
CA PRO A 199 22.50 -1.34 7.61
C PRO A 199 22.49 0.04 8.24
N LEU A 200 22.62 0.11 9.58
CA LEU A 200 22.73 1.37 10.30
C LEU A 200 24.03 2.08 9.96
N GLU A 201 25.15 1.34 9.97
CA GLU A 201 26.46 1.85 9.60
C GLU A 201 26.46 2.49 8.21
N ARG A 202 25.98 1.75 7.20
CA ARG A 202 25.84 2.30 5.82
C ARG A 202 24.97 3.56 5.77
N SER A 203 23.86 3.57 6.50
CA SER A 203 22.96 4.72 6.56
C SER A 203 23.64 5.94 7.17
N LEU A 204 24.27 5.79 8.31
CA LEU A 204 25.01 6.88 8.99
C LEU A 204 26.15 7.44 8.14
N GLU A 205 26.89 6.58 7.43
CA GLU A 205 27.95 7.03 6.52
C GLU A 205 27.39 7.81 5.32
N LYS A 206 26.29 7.36 4.71
CA LYS A 206 25.64 8.10 3.63
C LYS A 206 25.10 9.46 4.07
N ILE A 207 24.55 9.54 5.27
CA ILE A 207 24.11 10.81 5.86
C ILE A 207 25.32 11.72 6.14
N ARG A 208 26.43 11.19 6.64
CA ARG A 208 27.67 11.92 6.84
C ARG A 208 28.21 12.50 5.52
N GLU A 209 28.26 11.68 4.45
CA GLU A 209 28.68 12.11 3.11
C GLU A 209 27.79 13.28 2.60
N LEU A 210 26.48 13.19 2.79
CA LEU A 210 25.52 14.23 2.42
C LEU A 210 25.77 15.53 3.21
N LEU A 211 25.90 15.43 4.52
CA LEU A 211 26.15 16.60 5.39
C LEU A 211 27.48 17.27 5.04
N ASN A 212 28.56 16.51 4.85
CA ASN A 212 29.85 17.03 4.40
C ASN A 212 29.70 17.76 3.07
N LYS A 213 29.06 17.15 2.08
CA LYS A 213 28.83 17.76 0.77
C LYS A 213 28.04 19.06 0.86
N SER A 214 27.03 19.12 1.73
CA SER A 214 26.21 20.32 1.92
C SER A 214 27.02 21.47 2.54
N VAL A 215 27.80 21.19 3.58
CA VAL A 215 28.68 22.18 4.24
C VAL A 215 29.79 22.66 3.30
N ASP A 216 30.47 21.72 2.61
CA ASP A 216 31.59 22.05 1.71
C ASP A 216 31.13 22.84 0.47
N ALA A 217 29.84 22.71 0.09
CA ALA A 217 29.20 23.56 -0.93
C ALA A 217 28.91 25.00 -0.45
N GLY A 218 29.19 25.32 0.83
CA GLY A 218 28.97 26.64 1.42
C GLY A 218 27.52 26.90 1.86
N ASN A 219 26.69 25.87 1.97
CA ASN A 219 25.36 26.05 2.52
C ASN A 219 25.46 26.42 4.01
N LYS A 220 24.65 27.40 4.43
CA LYS A 220 24.59 27.80 5.85
C LYS A 220 23.62 26.92 6.65
N LYS A 221 22.64 26.31 5.98
CA LYS A 221 21.59 25.45 6.53
C LYS A 221 21.36 24.25 5.65
N LEU A 222 20.69 23.26 6.17
CA LEU A 222 20.11 22.18 5.37
C LEU A 222 19.12 22.76 4.36
N ARG A 223 19.21 22.32 3.12
CA ARG A 223 18.20 22.57 2.08
C ARG A 223 17.05 21.58 2.25
N THR A 224 15.93 21.85 1.60
CA THR A 224 14.75 20.95 1.60
C THR A 224 15.11 19.54 1.15
N ILE A 225 15.88 19.43 0.06
CA ILE A 225 16.34 18.16 -0.48
C ILE A 225 17.33 17.43 0.44
N ASP A 226 18.20 18.17 1.18
CA ASP A 226 19.14 17.58 2.13
C ASP A 226 18.40 16.97 3.33
N ALA A 227 17.43 17.70 3.88
CA ALA A 227 16.56 17.21 4.96
C ALA A 227 15.76 15.97 4.53
N TYR A 228 15.24 15.99 3.30
CA TYR A 228 14.56 14.85 2.71
C TYR A 228 15.47 13.63 2.57
N ASP A 229 16.66 13.78 1.98
CA ASP A 229 17.59 12.67 1.74
C ASP A 229 18.16 12.09 3.04
N ILE A 230 18.31 12.87 4.13
CA ILE A 230 18.65 12.35 5.46
C ILE A 230 17.60 11.31 5.91
N VAL A 231 16.30 11.66 5.81
CA VAL A 231 15.22 10.73 6.18
C VAL A 231 15.22 9.50 5.27
N MET A 232 15.50 9.67 3.98
CA MET A 232 15.52 8.55 3.03
C MET A 232 16.67 7.57 3.33
N HIS A 233 17.86 8.06 3.64
CA HIS A 233 18.97 7.20 4.06
C HIS A 233 18.71 6.52 5.41
N ALA A 234 18.11 7.22 6.39
CA ALA A 234 17.68 6.61 7.64
C ALA A 234 16.65 5.50 7.41
N SER A 235 15.73 5.70 6.46
CA SER A 235 14.73 4.71 6.06
C SER A 235 15.34 3.44 5.48
N ASP A 236 16.48 3.51 4.81
CA ASP A 236 17.19 2.34 4.30
C ASP A 236 17.70 1.42 5.42
N ALA A 237 18.09 1.94 6.57
CA ALA A 237 18.48 1.15 7.73
C ALA A 237 17.30 0.33 8.28
N VAL A 238 16.09 0.85 8.22
CA VAL A 238 14.87 0.21 8.72
C VAL A 238 14.45 -0.98 7.86
N LEU A 239 14.69 -0.94 6.56
CA LEU A 239 14.33 -2.02 5.64
C LEU A 239 14.95 -3.36 5.98
N SER A 240 16.14 -3.35 6.52
CA SER A 240 16.88 -4.56 6.85
C SER A 240 16.43 -5.22 8.15
N GLY A 241 15.64 -4.51 8.98
CA GLY A 241 15.13 -4.99 10.27
C GLY A 241 13.96 -5.96 10.21
N GLY A 242 13.44 -6.25 9.04
CA GLY A 242 12.57 -7.41 8.80
C GLY A 242 11.11 -7.33 9.24
N ILE A 243 10.60 -6.27 9.87
CA ILE A 243 9.20 -6.24 10.39
C ILE A 243 8.25 -5.46 9.49
N ARG A 244 8.66 -4.35 8.94
CA ARG A 244 7.97 -3.56 7.92
C ARG A 244 8.99 -2.71 7.20
N ARG A 245 8.76 -2.51 5.92
CA ARG A 245 9.47 -1.50 5.15
C ARG A 245 9.11 -0.12 5.63
N SER A 246 10.09 0.77 5.61
CA SER A 246 9.84 2.19 5.75
C SER A 246 8.86 2.63 4.66
N ALA A 247 7.80 3.29 5.08
CA ALA A 247 6.87 3.96 4.19
C ALA A 247 6.83 5.42 4.59
N CYS A 248 7.29 6.30 3.70
CA CYS A 248 7.34 7.74 3.94
C CYS A 248 6.48 8.50 2.94
N LEU A 249 6.03 9.69 3.35
CA LEU A 249 5.49 10.73 2.49
C LEU A 249 6.27 12.01 2.76
N ALA A 250 6.92 12.56 1.74
CA ALA A 250 7.52 13.88 1.80
C ALA A 250 6.58 14.92 1.17
N MET A 251 6.16 15.90 1.94
CA MET A 251 5.33 17.02 1.48
C MET A 251 6.20 18.26 1.27
N PHE A 252 6.03 18.92 0.14
CA PHE A 252 6.84 20.07 -0.24
C PHE A 252 6.00 21.13 -0.96
N SER A 253 6.50 22.35 -1.10
CA SER A 253 5.83 23.45 -1.79
C SER A 253 5.98 23.34 -3.30
N VAL A 254 4.95 23.71 -4.06
CA VAL A 254 4.92 23.61 -5.53
C VAL A 254 6.01 24.43 -6.24
N ASP A 255 6.61 25.40 -5.55
CA ASP A 255 7.72 26.25 -6.02
C ASP A 255 9.12 25.71 -5.63
N ASP A 256 9.20 24.57 -4.94
CA ASP A 256 10.48 23.94 -4.59
C ASP A 256 11.02 23.10 -5.74
N GLU A 257 11.84 23.72 -6.58
CA GLU A 257 12.45 23.07 -7.76
C GLU A 257 13.34 21.87 -7.39
N LEU A 258 13.98 21.86 -6.22
CA LEU A 258 14.81 20.73 -5.78
C LEU A 258 13.93 19.49 -5.50
N MET A 259 12.80 19.69 -4.86
CA MET A 259 11.88 18.61 -4.53
C MET A 259 11.03 18.19 -5.73
N LEU A 260 10.62 19.12 -6.61
CA LEU A 260 9.95 18.81 -7.88
C LEU A 260 10.78 17.89 -8.75
N ASN A 261 12.11 18.13 -8.80
CA ASN A 261 13.03 17.35 -9.61
C ASN A 261 13.63 16.13 -8.90
N ALA A 262 13.24 15.85 -7.64
CA ALA A 262 13.87 14.81 -6.83
C ALA A 262 13.76 13.39 -7.43
N LYS A 263 12.68 13.13 -8.20
CA LYS A 263 12.39 11.83 -8.81
C LYS A 263 12.10 11.94 -10.31
N ILE A 264 12.88 12.73 -11.02
CA ILE A 264 12.83 12.87 -12.48
C ILE A 264 14.09 12.26 -13.10
N GLY A 265 13.97 11.75 -14.32
CA GLY A 265 15.08 11.18 -15.08
C GLY A 265 15.64 9.90 -14.45
N ASN A 266 16.98 9.83 -14.33
CA ASN A 266 17.69 8.64 -13.86
C ASN A 266 17.82 8.56 -12.32
N TRP A 267 16.95 9.22 -11.58
CA TRP A 267 17.02 9.32 -10.12
C TRP A 267 17.19 7.97 -9.42
N TYR A 268 16.58 6.90 -9.95
CA TYR A 268 16.61 5.57 -9.36
C TYR A 268 18.04 4.99 -9.28
N TYR A 269 18.91 5.31 -10.23
CA TYR A 269 20.31 4.90 -10.21
C TYR A 269 21.18 5.85 -9.37
N GLU A 270 20.89 7.15 -9.42
CA GLU A 270 21.69 8.19 -8.75
C GLU A 270 21.35 8.31 -7.25
N ASN A 271 20.05 8.16 -6.92
CA ASN A 271 19.51 8.37 -5.58
C ASN A 271 18.49 7.26 -5.22
N PRO A 272 18.89 5.97 -5.20
CA PRO A 272 17.97 4.84 -4.99
C PRO A 272 17.24 4.89 -3.64
N GLN A 273 17.79 5.56 -2.61
CA GLN A 273 17.14 5.76 -1.31
C GLN A 273 15.80 6.51 -1.43
N ARG A 274 15.61 7.35 -2.46
CA ARG A 274 14.37 8.11 -2.69
C ARG A 274 13.17 7.23 -3.03
N ALA A 275 13.39 5.96 -3.37
CA ALA A 275 12.33 4.96 -3.51
C ALA A 275 11.61 4.63 -2.17
N ARG A 276 12.07 5.17 -1.03
CA ARG A 276 11.48 4.94 0.29
C ARG A 276 10.30 5.84 0.61
N SER A 277 10.00 6.83 -0.22
CA SER A 277 8.85 7.73 -0.02
C SER A 277 8.02 7.90 -1.28
N ASN A 278 6.76 8.31 -1.08
CA ASN A 278 6.01 9.08 -2.04
C ASN A 278 6.34 10.55 -1.81
N ASN A 279 6.44 11.33 -2.88
CA ASN A 279 6.61 12.78 -2.81
C ASN A 279 5.33 13.45 -3.30
N SER A 280 4.82 14.42 -2.55
CA SER A 280 3.60 15.13 -2.92
C SER A 280 3.78 16.63 -2.76
N ALA A 281 3.41 17.37 -3.81
CA ALA A 281 3.35 18.82 -3.75
C ALA A 281 2.06 19.26 -3.07
N LEU A 282 2.17 20.17 -2.10
CA LEU A 282 1.04 20.78 -1.43
C LEU A 282 0.63 22.04 -2.17
N LEU A 283 -0.61 22.07 -2.68
CA LEU A 283 -1.21 23.17 -3.39
C LEU A 283 -2.28 23.84 -2.54
N LEU A 284 -2.27 25.16 -2.51
CA LEU A 284 -3.28 25.91 -1.79
C LEU A 284 -4.52 26.12 -2.65
N LYS A 285 -5.68 25.67 -2.16
CA LYS A 285 -6.98 25.72 -2.85
C LYS A 285 -7.33 27.13 -3.33
N ASN A 286 -6.98 28.16 -2.55
CA ASN A 286 -7.37 29.54 -2.80
C ASN A 286 -6.33 30.34 -3.61
N SER A 287 -5.09 29.89 -3.76
CA SER A 287 -4.01 30.69 -4.34
C SER A 287 -3.18 30.01 -5.42
N THR A 288 -3.21 28.68 -5.52
CA THR A 288 -2.46 27.99 -6.58
C THR A 288 -3.08 28.28 -7.95
N GLY A 289 -2.28 28.88 -8.83
CA GLY A 289 -2.65 29.21 -10.20
C GLY A 289 -2.78 27.98 -11.09
N ARG A 290 -3.49 28.15 -12.22
CA ARG A 290 -3.64 27.08 -13.21
C ARG A 290 -2.33 26.63 -13.81
N GLU A 291 -1.41 27.56 -14.02
CA GLU A 291 -0.10 27.30 -14.63
C GLU A 291 0.79 26.42 -13.73
N ASP A 292 0.86 26.73 -12.42
CA ASP A 292 1.61 25.93 -11.45
C ASP A 292 1.02 24.51 -11.33
N TYR A 293 -0.31 24.42 -11.30
CA TYR A 293 -1.00 23.13 -11.29
C TYR A 293 -0.72 22.33 -12.56
N HIS A 294 -0.83 22.94 -13.75
CA HIS A 294 -0.57 22.27 -15.03
C HIS A 294 0.87 21.73 -15.10
N ARG A 295 1.86 22.54 -14.71
CA ARG A 295 3.28 22.12 -14.67
C ARG A 295 3.47 20.88 -13.79
N LEU A 296 2.85 20.85 -12.63
CA LEU A 296 2.90 19.71 -11.71
C LEU A 296 2.20 18.49 -12.31
N PHE A 297 1.03 18.69 -12.91
CA PHE A 297 0.22 17.63 -13.51
C PHE A 297 0.96 16.96 -14.67
N GLU A 298 1.65 17.70 -15.52
CA GLU A 298 2.49 17.15 -16.60
C GLU A 298 3.66 16.32 -16.05
N SER A 299 4.30 16.75 -14.96
CA SER A 299 5.32 15.93 -14.28
C SER A 299 4.73 14.61 -13.76
N THR A 300 3.56 14.67 -13.14
CA THR A 300 2.84 13.48 -12.65
C THR A 300 2.45 12.55 -13.80
N ARG A 301 1.97 13.10 -14.92
CA ARG A 301 1.63 12.35 -16.14
C ARG A 301 2.84 11.58 -16.68
N GLN A 302 4.01 12.23 -16.72
CA GLN A 302 5.21 11.67 -17.32
C GLN A 302 5.90 10.65 -16.40
N PHE A 303 5.95 10.91 -15.09
CA PHE A 303 6.79 10.16 -14.13
C PHE A 303 5.98 9.43 -13.04
N GLY A 304 4.66 9.64 -12.95
CA GLY A 304 3.83 9.11 -11.87
C GLY A 304 3.99 9.86 -10.53
N GLU A 305 4.93 10.80 -10.47
CA GLU A 305 5.21 11.66 -9.31
C GLU A 305 5.55 13.09 -9.76
N PRO A 306 5.39 14.08 -8.88
CA PRO A 306 4.87 13.99 -7.51
C PRO A 306 3.35 13.80 -7.45
N GLY A 307 2.84 13.30 -6.31
CA GLY A 307 1.41 13.32 -6.00
C GLY A 307 0.91 14.75 -5.77
N ILE A 308 -0.40 14.93 -5.80
CA ILE A 308 -1.08 16.22 -5.64
C ILE A 308 -1.84 16.22 -4.32
N ILE A 309 -1.58 17.21 -3.46
CA ILE A 309 -2.34 17.46 -2.23
C ILE A 309 -2.91 18.87 -2.24
N TRP A 310 -4.23 18.99 -2.23
CA TRP A 310 -4.95 20.24 -2.08
C TRP A 310 -5.26 20.54 -0.62
N SER A 311 -4.93 21.73 -0.14
CA SER A 311 -5.21 22.17 1.23
C SER A 311 -5.53 23.66 1.30
N HIS A 312 -6.15 24.07 2.41
CA HIS A 312 -6.36 25.51 2.73
C HIS A 312 -5.15 26.12 3.44
N SER A 313 -4.18 25.31 3.86
CA SER A 313 -3.01 25.78 4.60
C SER A 313 -1.76 24.99 4.28
N THR A 314 -0.61 25.65 4.30
CA THR A 314 0.72 25.04 4.21
C THR A 314 1.05 24.15 5.42
N GLU A 315 0.34 24.34 6.54
CA GLU A 315 0.53 23.58 7.78
C GLU A 315 -0.23 22.24 7.80
N SER A 316 -0.93 21.88 6.74
CA SER A 316 -1.53 20.55 6.62
C SER A 316 -0.47 19.48 6.49
N LEU A 317 -0.60 18.45 7.31
CA LEU A 317 0.18 17.22 7.24
C LEU A 317 -0.71 16.06 6.82
N PHE A 318 -0.13 15.06 6.17
CA PHE A 318 -0.80 13.82 5.83
C PHE A 318 0.10 12.62 6.15
N ASN A 319 -0.53 11.49 6.41
CA ASN A 319 0.17 10.22 6.52
C ASN A 319 0.58 9.69 5.13
N PRO A 320 1.49 8.71 5.02
CA PRO A 320 2.01 8.21 3.74
C PRO A 320 0.99 7.82 2.67
N CYS A 321 -0.20 7.38 3.07
CA CYS A 321 -1.28 7.03 2.14
C CYS A 321 -2.30 8.17 1.93
N VAL A 322 -2.08 9.32 2.53
CA VAL A 322 -2.85 10.57 2.37
C VAL A 322 -4.33 10.46 2.77
N GLU A 323 -4.74 9.45 3.55
CA GLU A 323 -6.14 9.34 4.02
C GLU A 323 -6.44 10.16 5.27
N ILE A 324 -5.44 10.51 6.08
CA ILE A 324 -5.61 11.25 7.33
C ILE A 324 -4.90 12.59 7.26
N ASN A 325 -5.66 13.67 7.41
CA ASN A 325 -5.14 15.02 7.56
C ASN A 325 -4.76 15.25 9.02
N LEU A 326 -3.55 15.75 9.26
CA LEU A 326 -2.89 15.89 10.55
C LEU A 326 -2.38 17.32 10.76
N TYR A 327 -2.15 17.68 12.02
CA TYR A 327 -1.61 18.98 12.40
C TYR A 327 -0.63 18.84 13.57
N GLY A 328 0.62 19.25 13.37
CA GLY A 328 1.76 18.91 14.21
C GLY A 328 2.16 19.98 15.24
N TYR A 329 1.34 20.99 15.53
CA TYR A 329 1.61 21.96 16.59
C TYR A 329 0.63 21.81 17.76
N ASP A 330 1.13 22.01 18.99
CA ASP A 330 0.28 22.14 20.18
C ASP A 330 -0.38 23.53 20.25
N GLU A 331 -1.10 23.81 21.34
CA GLU A 331 -1.77 25.10 21.57
C GLU A 331 -0.81 26.26 21.80
N TYR A 332 0.45 25.98 22.14
CA TYR A 332 1.52 26.95 22.34
C TYR A 332 2.40 27.14 21.13
N GLY A 333 2.14 26.45 20.04
CA GLY A 333 2.93 26.50 18.81
C GLY A 333 4.19 25.61 18.83
N ASN A 334 4.33 24.72 19.80
CA ASN A 334 5.43 23.76 19.83
C ASN A 334 5.17 22.62 18.82
N SER A 335 6.19 22.29 18.05
CA SER A 335 6.12 21.24 17.04
C SER A 335 6.27 19.84 17.64
N GLY A 336 5.41 18.93 17.21
CA GLY A 336 5.41 17.52 17.61
C GLY A 336 4.81 16.64 16.52
N TRP A 337 4.45 15.42 16.91
CA TRP A 337 3.89 14.39 16.02
C TRP A 337 2.39 14.23 16.24
N GLN A 338 1.62 14.02 15.16
CA GLN A 338 0.21 13.67 15.20
C GLN A 338 -0.01 12.28 14.57
N ALA A 339 -0.81 11.45 15.25
CA ALA A 339 -1.00 10.04 14.88
C ALA A 339 -2.26 9.81 14.03
N CYS A 340 -2.13 8.88 13.08
CA CYS A 340 -3.18 8.34 12.24
C CYS A 340 -3.74 7.06 12.90
N ASN A 341 -5.01 7.03 13.24
CA ASN A 341 -5.70 5.92 13.90
C ASN A 341 -6.78 5.35 12.98
N LEU A 342 -6.68 4.09 12.62
CA LEU A 342 -7.46 3.49 11.53
C LEU A 342 -8.23 2.25 11.97
N SER A 343 -9.48 2.15 11.50
CA SER A 343 -10.31 0.94 11.46
C SER A 343 -10.94 0.79 10.08
N THR A 344 -11.53 -0.36 9.77
CA THR A 344 -12.00 -0.66 8.41
C THR A 344 -13.28 -1.45 8.44
N ILE A 345 -14.29 -1.01 7.71
CA ILE A 345 -15.56 -1.69 7.44
C ILE A 345 -15.39 -2.63 6.24
N ASN A 346 -15.93 -3.84 6.33
CA ASN A 346 -15.93 -4.81 5.25
C ASN A 346 -17.11 -4.61 4.30
N GLY A 347 -16.87 -4.04 3.12
CA GLY A 347 -17.88 -3.77 2.10
C GLY A 347 -18.63 -5.01 1.61
N SER A 348 -17.98 -6.19 1.57
CA SER A 348 -18.64 -7.43 1.14
C SER A 348 -19.76 -7.90 2.08
N LYS A 349 -19.87 -7.31 3.28
CA LYS A 349 -20.92 -7.58 4.27
C LYS A 349 -22.07 -6.58 4.23
N LEU A 350 -22.01 -5.56 3.39
CA LEU A 350 -22.95 -4.43 3.36
C LEU A 350 -24.10 -4.64 2.37
N GLN A 351 -24.79 -5.79 2.44
CA GLN A 351 -25.93 -6.08 1.58
C GLN A 351 -27.17 -5.22 1.88
N THR A 352 -27.27 -4.71 3.13
CA THR A 352 -28.37 -3.85 3.57
C THR A 352 -27.84 -2.65 4.35
N LYS A 353 -28.70 -1.65 4.53
CA LYS A 353 -28.41 -0.45 5.32
C LYS A 353 -28.15 -0.80 6.79
N GLU A 354 -28.89 -1.78 7.33
CA GLU A 354 -28.72 -2.24 8.72
C GLU A 354 -27.36 -2.89 8.94
N ASN A 355 -26.88 -3.67 7.96
CA ASN A 355 -25.54 -4.24 7.99
C ASN A 355 -24.47 -3.14 7.97
N PHE A 356 -24.70 -2.07 7.23
CA PHE A 356 -23.80 -0.92 7.21
C PHE A 356 -23.80 -0.20 8.57
N ALA A 357 -24.96 0.03 9.16
CA ALA A 357 -25.07 0.64 10.48
C ALA A 357 -24.35 -0.17 11.56
N LEU A 358 -24.52 -1.51 11.54
CA LEU A 358 -23.81 -2.42 12.42
C LEU A 358 -22.29 -2.31 12.25
N ALA A 359 -21.81 -2.38 11.02
CA ALA A 359 -20.37 -2.32 10.71
C ALA A 359 -19.75 -0.96 11.09
N ALA A 360 -20.47 0.15 10.86
CA ALA A 360 -20.06 1.49 11.25
C ALA A 360 -19.90 1.60 12.78
N LYS A 361 -20.85 1.08 13.55
CA LYS A 361 -20.78 1.04 15.01
C LYS A 361 -19.60 0.22 15.50
N VAL A 362 -19.39 -0.99 14.98
CA VAL A 362 -18.25 -1.86 15.34
C VAL A 362 -16.92 -1.18 15.06
N ALA A 363 -16.73 -0.63 13.87
CA ALA A 363 -15.50 0.06 13.48
C ALA A 363 -15.23 1.31 14.33
N SER A 364 -16.27 2.05 14.72
CA SER A 364 -16.16 3.22 15.59
C SER A 364 -15.76 2.85 17.01
N ILE A 365 -16.33 1.78 17.59
CA ILE A 365 -15.91 1.28 18.92
C ILE A 365 -14.42 0.98 18.91
N ILE A 366 -13.97 0.15 17.96
CA ILE A 366 -12.57 -0.26 17.87
C ILE A 366 -11.64 0.94 17.68
N GLY A 367 -11.98 1.84 16.75
CA GLY A 367 -11.21 3.06 16.50
C GLY A 367 -11.09 3.94 17.73
N THR A 368 -12.18 4.08 18.52
CA THR A 368 -12.19 4.88 19.75
C THR A 368 -11.32 4.25 20.83
N LEU A 369 -11.38 2.92 21.01
CA LEU A 369 -10.47 2.22 21.93
C LEU A 369 -9.00 2.43 21.55
N GLN A 370 -8.68 2.39 20.25
CA GLN A 370 -7.32 2.62 19.76
C GLN A 370 -6.83 4.06 20.01
N ALA A 371 -7.70 5.06 19.93
CA ALA A 371 -7.36 6.47 20.13
C ALA A 371 -6.79 6.78 21.53
N GLY A 372 -7.11 5.97 22.52
CA GLY A 372 -6.60 6.14 23.89
C GLY A 372 -5.22 5.51 24.16
N TYR A 373 -4.55 4.94 23.18
CA TYR A 373 -3.16 4.46 23.28
C TYR A 373 -2.21 5.63 22.94
N THR A 374 -1.94 6.49 23.90
CA THR A 374 -1.23 7.76 23.67
C THR A 374 0.09 7.92 24.39
N ASP A 375 0.62 6.84 24.95
CA ASP A 375 1.92 6.84 25.61
C ASP A 375 3.05 6.65 24.59
N PHE A 376 3.78 7.74 24.33
CA PHE A 376 4.88 7.82 23.35
C PHE A 376 6.12 8.42 24.03
N ASP A 377 6.67 7.74 25.01
CA ASP A 377 7.78 8.22 25.85
C ASP A 377 8.89 8.95 25.08
N TYR A 378 9.35 8.36 23.98
CA TYR A 378 10.43 8.92 23.18
C TYR A 378 10.08 10.23 22.45
N LEU A 379 8.80 10.42 22.08
CA LEU A 379 8.34 11.61 21.36
C LEU A 379 8.02 12.80 22.28
N GLY A 380 7.95 12.55 23.58
CA GLY A 380 7.71 13.59 24.59
C GLY A 380 6.28 14.11 24.68
N LYS A 381 6.07 14.99 25.65
CA LYS A 381 4.74 15.48 26.06
C LYS A 381 4.03 16.34 25.02
N VAL A 382 4.75 17.04 24.16
CA VAL A 382 4.17 17.85 23.08
C VAL A 382 3.42 16.95 22.11
N SER A 383 4.03 15.86 21.65
CA SER A 383 3.37 14.89 20.76
C SER A 383 2.17 14.22 21.42
N GLU A 384 2.30 13.84 22.70
CA GLU A 384 1.20 13.26 23.46
C GLU A 384 0.00 14.22 23.54
N SER A 385 0.23 15.52 23.83
CA SER A 385 -0.84 16.52 23.92
C SER A 385 -1.53 16.74 22.57
N ILE A 386 -0.76 16.80 21.47
CA ILE A 386 -1.27 16.94 20.10
C ILE A 386 -2.21 15.77 19.77
N ILE A 387 -1.76 14.53 20.02
CA ILE A 387 -2.54 13.32 19.71
C ILE A 387 -3.81 13.26 20.53
N ARG A 388 -3.74 13.54 21.84
CA ARG A 388 -4.89 13.53 22.74
C ARG A 388 -5.91 14.61 22.42
N ARG A 389 -5.47 15.79 21.97
CA ARG A 389 -6.35 16.94 21.70
C ARG A 389 -7.47 16.61 20.73
N GLU A 390 -7.14 16.06 19.58
CA GLU A 390 -8.12 15.76 18.54
C GLU A 390 -8.62 14.30 18.58
N ALA A 391 -7.92 13.40 19.26
CA ALA A 391 -8.25 11.98 19.43
C ALA A 391 -8.76 11.31 18.13
N LEU A 392 -8.06 11.54 17.02
CA LEU A 392 -8.51 11.23 15.67
C LEU A 392 -8.87 9.76 15.48
N LEU A 393 -9.96 9.52 14.75
CA LEU A 393 -10.30 8.25 14.14
C LEU A 393 -10.18 8.36 12.62
N GLY A 394 -10.04 7.21 11.98
CA GLY A 394 -10.16 7.04 10.54
C GLY A 394 -10.91 5.75 10.26
N VAL A 395 -12.25 5.78 10.43
CA VAL A 395 -13.12 4.68 10.03
C VAL A 395 -13.19 4.66 8.51
N SER A 396 -12.58 3.65 7.91
CA SER A 396 -12.50 3.41 6.48
C SER A 396 -13.52 2.37 6.04
N MET A 397 -13.69 2.23 4.73
CA MET A 397 -14.42 1.13 4.09
C MET A 397 -13.55 0.51 3.00
N THR A 398 -13.54 -0.83 2.92
CA THR A 398 -12.98 -1.54 1.78
C THR A 398 -14.07 -2.30 1.05
N GLY A 399 -13.99 -2.42 -0.28
CA GLY A 399 -15.07 -2.99 -1.08
C GLY A 399 -16.24 -2.02 -1.32
N ILE A 400 -15.96 -0.73 -1.45
CA ILE A 400 -16.99 0.28 -1.74
C ILE A 400 -17.71 -0.04 -3.06
N MET A 401 -16.98 -0.58 -4.04
CA MET A 401 -17.53 -0.98 -5.33
C MET A 401 -18.19 -2.36 -5.35
N ASP A 402 -18.21 -3.08 -4.20
CA ASP A 402 -18.80 -4.42 -4.12
C ASP A 402 -20.34 -4.35 -3.98
N TYR A 403 -20.85 -3.35 -3.24
CA TYR A 403 -22.29 -3.09 -3.09
C TYR A 403 -22.62 -1.60 -3.30
N PRO A 404 -22.40 -1.07 -4.53
CA PRO A 404 -22.48 0.37 -4.78
C PRO A 404 -23.84 0.99 -4.48
N ASN A 405 -24.92 0.24 -4.62
CA ASN A 405 -26.28 0.72 -4.29
C ASN A 405 -26.45 1.06 -2.78
N ILE A 406 -25.62 0.51 -1.91
CA ILE A 406 -25.63 0.80 -0.47
C ILE A 406 -24.52 1.78 -0.11
N THR A 407 -23.31 1.53 -0.59
CA THR A 407 -22.09 2.22 -0.21
C THR A 407 -21.87 3.55 -0.94
N LEU A 408 -22.55 3.79 -2.05
CA LEU A 408 -22.51 5.05 -2.81
C LEU A 408 -23.81 5.86 -2.75
N ASP A 409 -24.79 5.42 -1.93
CA ASP A 409 -25.97 6.23 -1.63
C ASP A 409 -25.58 7.35 -0.64
N LYS A 410 -25.81 8.61 -1.03
CA LYS A 410 -25.43 9.80 -0.27
C LYS A 410 -26.09 9.85 1.12
N ASN A 411 -27.33 9.41 1.23
CA ASN A 411 -28.07 9.44 2.49
C ASN A 411 -27.54 8.36 3.44
N ASN A 412 -27.29 7.15 2.92
CA ASN A 412 -26.66 6.09 3.70
C ASN A 412 -25.30 6.53 4.22
N LEU A 413 -24.43 7.09 3.37
CA LEU A 413 -23.10 7.55 3.77
C LEU A 413 -23.17 8.57 4.90
N ARG A 414 -24.04 9.59 4.80
CA ARG A 414 -24.21 10.62 5.86
C ARG A 414 -24.74 10.04 7.15
N GLU A 415 -25.75 9.19 7.05
CA GLU A 415 -26.35 8.55 8.23
C GLU A 415 -25.36 7.64 8.95
N MET A 416 -24.60 6.83 8.20
CA MET A 416 -23.59 5.95 8.78
C MET A 416 -22.41 6.73 9.38
N ALA A 417 -22.00 7.85 8.78
CA ALA A 417 -21.05 8.78 9.38
C ALA A 417 -21.57 9.36 10.70
N GLY A 418 -22.86 9.66 10.78
CA GLY A 418 -23.53 10.07 12.03
C GLY A 418 -23.48 8.98 13.11
N ILE A 419 -23.68 7.71 12.74
CA ILE A 419 -23.53 6.57 13.67
C ILE A 419 -22.08 6.47 14.18
N VAL A 420 -21.09 6.66 13.30
CA VAL A 420 -19.68 6.66 13.72
C VAL A 420 -19.41 7.77 14.73
N LEU A 421 -19.90 8.99 14.47
CA LEU A 421 -19.76 10.12 15.39
C LEU A 421 -20.39 9.82 16.75
N GLN A 422 -21.65 9.42 16.77
CA GLN A 422 -22.37 9.15 18.03
C GLN A 422 -21.70 8.04 18.84
N THR A 423 -21.34 6.93 18.18
CA THR A 423 -20.66 5.80 18.85
C THR A 423 -19.30 6.22 19.42
N ASN A 424 -18.53 7.05 18.66
CA ASN A 424 -17.28 7.58 19.18
C ASN A 424 -17.49 8.42 20.44
N GLU A 425 -18.50 9.30 20.46
CA GLU A 425 -18.82 10.12 21.63
C GLU A 425 -19.18 9.28 22.85
N ASP A 426 -20.05 8.29 22.68
CA ASP A 426 -20.48 7.40 23.74
C ASP A 426 -19.33 6.63 24.38
N ILE A 427 -18.46 6.04 23.54
CA ILE A 427 -17.31 5.25 24.02
C ILE A 427 -16.20 6.15 24.58
N ALA A 428 -15.90 7.28 23.93
CA ALA A 428 -14.89 8.23 24.40
C ALA A 428 -15.20 8.73 25.81
N ASN A 429 -16.47 9.10 26.07
CA ASN A 429 -16.94 9.52 27.40
C ASN A 429 -16.78 8.38 28.43
N LYS A 430 -17.11 7.13 28.08
CA LYS A 430 -16.96 5.98 28.97
C LYS A 430 -15.52 5.69 29.37
N ILE A 431 -14.56 5.86 28.41
CA ILE A 431 -13.14 5.56 28.66
C ILE A 431 -12.32 6.79 29.07
N GLY A 432 -12.94 7.99 29.14
CA GLY A 432 -12.28 9.19 29.60
C GLY A 432 -11.25 9.81 28.66
N ILE A 433 -11.46 9.74 27.33
CA ILE A 433 -10.66 10.42 26.33
C ILE A 433 -11.45 11.53 25.64
N ASN A 434 -10.77 12.40 24.91
CA ASN A 434 -11.44 13.41 24.11
C ASN A 434 -12.28 12.77 22.99
N ILE A 435 -13.39 13.43 22.67
CA ILE A 435 -14.23 13.07 21.53
C ILE A 435 -13.47 13.44 20.25
N ALA A 436 -13.43 12.52 19.28
CA ALA A 436 -12.68 12.70 18.06
C ALA A 436 -13.15 13.88 17.22
N ALA A 437 -12.22 14.70 16.78
CA ALA A 437 -12.51 15.84 15.90
C ALA A 437 -12.92 15.38 14.48
N ARG A 438 -12.28 14.33 13.96
CA ARG A 438 -12.54 13.72 12.64
C ARG A 438 -12.57 12.21 12.80
N THR A 439 -13.52 11.53 12.15
CA THR A 439 -13.77 10.11 12.43
C THR A 439 -13.74 9.20 11.20
N THR A 440 -13.95 9.73 10.00
CA THR A 440 -14.13 8.92 8.79
C THR A 440 -13.12 9.26 7.71
N CYS A 441 -12.68 8.24 6.98
CA CYS A 441 -11.76 8.35 5.84
C CYS A 441 -11.97 7.18 4.88
N VAL A 442 -11.20 7.08 3.81
CA VAL A 442 -11.03 5.85 3.03
C VAL A 442 -9.55 5.58 2.83
N LYS A 443 -9.10 4.40 3.27
CA LYS A 443 -7.73 3.88 3.10
C LYS A 443 -7.55 3.24 1.73
N PRO A 444 -6.31 3.06 1.25
CA PRO A 444 -6.03 2.26 0.05
C PRO A 444 -6.43 0.78 0.18
N GLU A 445 -6.38 0.22 1.39
CA GLU A 445 -6.84 -1.13 1.77
C GLU A 445 -6.16 -2.30 1.05
N GLY A 446 -4.94 -2.16 0.54
CA GLY A 446 -4.27 -3.19 -0.25
C GLY A 446 -4.24 -4.58 0.41
N THR A 447 -3.76 -4.69 1.65
CA THR A 447 -3.72 -5.97 2.38
C THR A 447 -5.02 -6.26 3.14
N ALA A 448 -5.72 -5.22 3.62
CA ALA A 448 -7.00 -5.41 4.33
C ALA A 448 -8.07 -5.98 3.41
N SER A 449 -8.13 -5.54 2.14
CA SER A 449 -9.06 -6.10 1.16
C SER A 449 -8.80 -7.58 0.89
N CYS A 450 -7.54 -8.02 0.83
CA CYS A 450 -7.19 -9.44 0.73
C CYS A 450 -7.68 -10.22 1.95
N LEU A 451 -7.44 -9.68 3.17
CA LEU A 451 -7.84 -10.31 4.42
C LEU A 451 -9.37 -10.39 4.59
N LEU A 452 -10.10 -9.40 4.09
CA LEU A 452 -11.55 -9.29 4.18
C LEU A 452 -12.28 -9.90 2.96
N GLY A 453 -11.57 -10.18 1.88
CA GLY A 453 -12.14 -10.74 0.64
C GLY A 453 -13.02 -9.74 -0.12
N THR A 454 -12.50 -8.53 -0.39
CA THR A 454 -13.21 -7.43 -1.07
C THR A 454 -12.36 -6.81 -2.17
N SER A 455 -12.95 -5.90 -2.96
CA SER A 455 -12.20 -4.90 -3.73
C SER A 455 -11.50 -3.92 -2.78
N SER A 456 -10.51 -3.16 -3.28
CA SER A 456 -9.58 -2.39 -2.45
C SER A 456 -10.06 -0.94 -2.25
N GLY A 457 -10.54 -0.60 -1.06
CA GLY A 457 -10.97 0.76 -0.71
C GLY A 457 -12.04 1.30 -1.66
N ILE A 458 -11.74 2.46 -2.30
CA ILE A 458 -12.60 3.10 -3.30
C ILE A 458 -12.47 2.49 -4.70
N HIS A 459 -11.44 1.64 -4.91
CA HIS A 459 -11.12 1.17 -6.26
C HIS A 459 -12.08 0.07 -6.72
N PRO A 460 -12.41 0.03 -8.02
CA PRO A 460 -13.15 -1.07 -8.62
C PRO A 460 -12.35 -2.36 -8.55
N ALA A 461 -13.03 -3.50 -8.61
CA ALA A 461 -12.37 -4.80 -8.75
C ALA A 461 -11.54 -4.83 -10.04
N HIS A 462 -10.42 -5.58 -10.02
CA HIS A 462 -9.51 -5.64 -11.18
C HIS A 462 -10.22 -6.10 -12.46
N ALA A 463 -10.97 -7.19 -12.37
CA ALA A 463 -11.80 -7.74 -13.43
C ALA A 463 -12.87 -8.67 -12.82
N ARG A 464 -13.80 -9.15 -13.66
CA ARG A 464 -14.78 -10.16 -13.26
C ARG A 464 -14.11 -11.46 -12.80
N ARG A 465 -13.12 -11.94 -13.59
CA ARG A 465 -12.25 -13.07 -13.31
C ARG A 465 -10.80 -12.63 -13.44
N TYR A 466 -9.97 -12.94 -12.45
CA TYR A 466 -8.55 -12.64 -12.53
C TYR A 466 -7.73 -13.58 -11.64
N ILE A 467 -6.48 -13.78 -12.03
CA ILE A 467 -5.48 -14.48 -11.21
C ILE A 467 -4.78 -13.40 -10.37
N ARG A 468 -4.85 -13.57 -9.05
CA ARG A 468 -4.08 -12.77 -8.10
C ARG A 468 -2.82 -13.52 -7.73
N ARG A 469 -1.66 -12.95 -8.03
CA ARG A 469 -0.38 -13.55 -7.68
C ARG A 469 0.21 -12.90 -6.44
N VAL A 470 0.72 -13.74 -5.54
CA VAL A 470 1.39 -13.33 -4.31
C VAL A 470 2.75 -13.98 -4.28
N GLN A 471 3.80 -13.17 -4.14
CA GLN A 471 5.17 -13.64 -4.00
C GLN A 471 5.44 -13.95 -2.52
N SER A 472 6.13 -15.04 -2.24
CA SER A 472 6.58 -15.46 -0.91
C SER A 472 7.95 -16.10 -0.99
N ASN A 473 8.72 -16.02 0.10
CA ASN A 473 9.97 -16.77 0.17
C ASN A 473 9.71 -18.27 0.25
N ALA A 474 10.34 -19.03 -0.63
CA ALA A 474 10.13 -20.48 -0.79
C ALA A 474 10.41 -21.30 0.48
N THR A 475 11.14 -20.76 1.45
CA THR A 475 11.49 -21.45 2.70
C THR A 475 10.52 -21.16 3.84
N GLU A 476 9.56 -20.26 3.67
CA GLU A 476 8.54 -19.97 4.69
C GLU A 476 7.54 -21.12 4.83
N THR A 477 7.18 -21.45 6.06
CA THR A 477 6.26 -22.57 6.33
C THR A 477 4.87 -22.39 5.67
N PRO A 478 4.25 -21.18 5.65
CA PRO A 478 2.94 -21.03 5.00
C PRO A 478 2.92 -21.37 3.51
N ILE A 479 3.94 -20.99 2.73
CA ILE A 479 3.97 -21.36 1.31
C ILE A 479 4.28 -22.85 1.11
N GLN A 480 5.16 -23.43 1.93
CA GLN A 480 5.44 -24.87 1.88
C GLN A 480 4.18 -25.67 2.18
N HIS A 481 3.42 -25.27 3.20
CA HIS A 481 2.15 -25.91 3.54
C HIS A 481 1.11 -25.74 2.42
N PHE A 482 0.96 -24.54 1.85
CA PHE A 482 0.08 -24.30 0.70
C PHE A 482 0.43 -25.22 -0.49
N LYS A 483 1.72 -25.38 -0.78
CA LYS A 483 2.23 -26.18 -1.90
C LYS A 483 1.94 -27.66 -1.77
N LEU A 484 1.78 -28.20 -0.55
CA LEU A 484 1.34 -29.58 -0.34
C LEU A 484 -0.06 -29.86 -0.89
N TYR A 485 -0.94 -28.87 -0.84
CA TYR A 485 -2.33 -28.96 -1.33
C TYR A 485 -2.46 -28.51 -2.78
N ASN A 486 -1.73 -27.49 -3.19
CA ASN A 486 -1.88 -26.82 -4.49
C ASN A 486 -0.52 -26.63 -5.20
N PRO A 487 0.22 -27.71 -5.50
CA PRO A 487 1.53 -27.59 -6.15
C PRO A 487 1.47 -26.93 -7.53
N ALA A 488 0.39 -27.10 -8.28
CA ALA A 488 0.19 -26.51 -9.60
C ALA A 488 -0.05 -24.99 -9.56
N ALA A 489 -0.42 -24.43 -8.41
CA ALA A 489 -0.65 -23.00 -8.23
C ALA A 489 0.59 -22.25 -7.74
N VAL A 490 1.74 -22.92 -7.60
CA VAL A 490 2.99 -22.34 -7.12
C VAL A 490 4.07 -22.51 -8.17
N GLU A 491 4.72 -21.42 -8.53
CA GLU A 491 5.81 -21.39 -9.51
C GLU A 491 7.00 -20.57 -8.98
N THR A 492 8.21 -20.82 -9.48
CA THR A 492 9.39 -20.04 -9.14
C THR A 492 9.23 -18.59 -9.62
N SER A 493 9.56 -17.62 -8.78
CA SER A 493 9.52 -16.20 -9.16
C SER A 493 10.57 -15.87 -10.21
N LEU A 494 10.14 -15.31 -11.33
CA LEU A 494 11.02 -14.79 -12.40
C LEU A 494 11.74 -13.50 -11.96
N TRP A 495 11.25 -12.84 -10.91
CA TRP A 495 11.70 -11.53 -10.44
C TRP A 495 12.53 -11.61 -9.17
N SER A 496 12.77 -12.81 -8.64
CA SER A 496 13.64 -13.02 -7.47
C SER A 496 15.10 -12.96 -7.88
N ALA A 497 15.82 -11.96 -7.42
CA ALA A 497 17.24 -11.77 -7.74
C ALA A 497 18.12 -12.97 -7.33
N ASN A 498 17.72 -13.69 -6.28
CA ASN A 498 18.47 -14.83 -5.74
C ASN A 498 17.79 -16.19 -5.99
N GLY A 499 16.68 -16.23 -6.73
CA GLY A 499 15.90 -17.46 -6.96
C GLY A 499 15.29 -18.08 -5.71
N THR A 500 15.15 -17.29 -4.63
CA THR A 500 14.66 -17.76 -3.32
C THR A 500 13.15 -17.63 -3.14
N ASP A 501 12.48 -16.99 -4.09
CA ASP A 501 11.05 -16.70 -3.98
C ASP A 501 10.21 -17.53 -4.94
N GLU A 502 9.02 -17.84 -4.52
CA GLU A 502 7.97 -18.49 -5.30
C GLU A 502 6.75 -17.57 -5.41
N VAL A 503 5.95 -17.78 -6.44
CA VAL A 503 4.71 -17.04 -6.72
C VAL A 503 3.53 -17.98 -6.60
N ILE A 504 2.55 -17.60 -5.78
CA ILE A 504 1.28 -18.31 -5.59
C ILE A 504 0.21 -17.64 -6.45
N SER A 505 -0.53 -18.43 -7.22
CA SER A 505 -1.66 -17.99 -8.04
C SER A 505 -2.99 -18.29 -7.34
N PHE A 506 -3.74 -17.23 -6.98
CA PHE A 506 -5.10 -17.31 -6.44
C PHE A 506 -6.11 -16.95 -7.53
N LEU A 507 -7.13 -17.79 -7.71
CA LEU A 507 -8.20 -17.58 -8.68
C LEU A 507 -9.30 -16.73 -8.05
N ILE A 508 -9.54 -15.53 -8.54
CA ILE A 508 -10.55 -14.61 -8.00
C ILE A 508 -11.68 -14.42 -9.00
N GLU A 509 -12.90 -14.73 -8.56
CA GLU A 509 -14.12 -14.45 -9.32
C GLU A 509 -15.04 -13.55 -8.50
N MET A 510 -15.33 -12.38 -9.04
CA MET A 510 -16.16 -11.37 -8.39
C MET A 510 -17.65 -11.56 -8.76
N PRO A 511 -18.58 -11.23 -7.87
CA PRO A 511 -20.01 -11.22 -8.15
C PRO A 511 -20.41 -10.26 -9.28
N GLU A 512 -21.50 -10.54 -10.00
CA GLU A 512 -21.92 -9.75 -11.20
C GLU A 512 -22.20 -8.28 -10.94
N HIS A 513 -22.68 -7.97 -9.75
CA HIS A 513 -23.02 -6.60 -9.35
C HIS A 513 -21.81 -5.74 -8.97
N VAL A 514 -20.61 -6.33 -8.85
CA VAL A 514 -19.38 -5.60 -8.50
C VAL A 514 -18.89 -4.78 -9.69
N ILE A 515 -18.57 -3.52 -9.44
CA ILE A 515 -18.00 -2.63 -10.47
C ILE A 515 -16.54 -3.06 -10.70
N THR A 516 -16.20 -3.27 -11.97
CA THR A 516 -14.84 -3.62 -12.39
C THR A 516 -14.11 -2.44 -13.04
N LYS A 517 -12.78 -2.52 -13.09
CA LYS A 517 -11.91 -1.48 -13.67
C LYS A 517 -12.27 -1.11 -15.12
N ASP A 518 -12.74 -2.08 -15.90
CA ASP A 518 -13.14 -1.83 -17.29
C ASP A 518 -14.52 -1.13 -17.39
N GLY A 519 -15.31 -1.16 -16.33
CA GLY A 519 -16.66 -0.58 -16.27
C GLY A 519 -16.71 0.88 -15.81
N ILE A 520 -15.57 1.54 -15.54
CA ILE A 520 -15.52 2.90 -15.01
C ILE A 520 -14.38 3.69 -15.66
N SER A 521 -14.63 4.95 -16.04
CA SER A 521 -13.61 5.87 -16.55
C SER A 521 -12.85 6.55 -15.40
N ALA A 522 -11.71 7.20 -15.71
CA ALA A 522 -10.94 7.97 -14.73
C ALA A 522 -11.77 9.09 -14.11
N VAL A 523 -12.53 9.83 -14.91
CA VAL A 523 -13.42 10.91 -14.42
C VAL A 523 -14.55 10.36 -13.55
N GLN A 524 -15.20 9.25 -13.94
CA GLN A 524 -16.23 8.61 -13.12
C GLN A 524 -15.70 8.12 -11.77
N LEU A 525 -14.46 7.63 -11.73
CA LEU A 525 -13.82 7.26 -10.46
C LEU A 525 -13.55 8.51 -9.60
N LEU A 526 -13.11 9.62 -10.19
CA LEU A 526 -12.96 10.90 -9.50
C LEU A 526 -14.30 11.44 -8.98
N GLU A 527 -15.39 11.30 -9.74
CA GLU A 527 -16.74 11.64 -9.27
C GLU A 527 -17.15 10.79 -8.06
N THR A 528 -16.81 9.51 -8.08
CA THR A 528 -17.06 8.61 -6.95
C THR A 528 -16.21 9.00 -5.72
N VAL A 529 -14.94 9.34 -5.91
CA VAL A 529 -14.07 9.88 -4.85
C VAL A 529 -14.69 11.14 -4.24
N LYS A 530 -15.12 12.08 -5.08
CA LYS A 530 -15.80 13.31 -4.65
C LYS A 530 -17.08 13.01 -3.86
N LEU A 531 -17.92 12.09 -4.36
CA LEU A 531 -19.17 11.71 -3.69
C LEU A 531 -18.90 11.18 -2.28
N VAL A 532 -17.92 10.28 -2.13
CA VAL A 532 -17.56 9.69 -0.84
C VAL A 532 -16.88 10.73 0.05
N GLN A 533 -16.05 11.61 -0.50
CA GLN A 533 -15.45 12.71 0.27
C GLN A 533 -16.52 13.60 0.90
N GLU A 534 -17.49 14.05 0.10
CA GLU A 534 -18.54 14.99 0.54
C GLU A 534 -19.57 14.38 1.50
N ASN A 535 -19.83 13.07 1.39
CA ASN A 535 -20.95 12.44 2.13
C ASN A 535 -20.53 11.46 3.21
N TRP A 536 -19.29 10.95 3.21
CA TRP A 536 -18.74 10.11 4.25
C TRP A 536 -17.69 10.86 5.09
N VAL A 537 -16.69 11.44 4.43
CA VAL A 537 -15.56 12.06 5.12
C VAL A 537 -15.95 13.39 5.75
N GLU A 538 -16.59 14.27 4.98
CA GLU A 538 -17.05 15.57 5.49
C GLU A 538 -18.17 15.41 6.54
N ALA A 539 -19.03 14.41 6.37
CA ALA A 539 -20.10 14.13 7.33
C ALA A 539 -19.60 13.53 8.66
N GLY A 540 -18.38 12.96 8.66
CA GLY A 540 -17.77 12.33 9.84
C GLY A 540 -16.83 13.24 10.63
N LYS A 541 -16.99 14.57 10.57
CA LYS A 541 -16.19 15.52 11.35
C LYS A 541 -17.05 16.39 12.29
N ARG A 542 -16.41 16.89 13.33
CA ARG A 542 -16.92 17.92 14.24
C ARG A 542 -16.08 19.17 14.03
N PRO A 543 -16.52 20.13 13.19
CA PRO A 543 -15.72 21.32 12.87
C PRO A 543 -15.30 22.13 14.10
N GLU A 544 -16.14 22.16 15.14
CA GLU A 544 -15.91 22.86 16.41
C GLU A 544 -14.82 22.21 17.29
N LYS A 545 -14.46 20.96 17.02
CA LYS A 545 -13.39 20.22 17.73
C LYS A 545 -12.10 20.13 16.90
N CYS A 546 -12.14 20.47 15.62
CA CYS A 546 -10.96 20.51 14.78
C CYS A 546 -10.08 21.70 15.13
N VAL A 547 -8.76 21.53 15.08
CA VAL A 547 -7.80 22.66 15.20
C VAL A 547 -8.16 23.77 14.23
N HIS A 548 -8.52 23.39 13.01
CA HIS A 548 -9.09 24.29 12.01
C HIS A 548 -10.36 23.66 11.43
N PRO A 549 -11.51 24.37 11.41
CA PRO A 549 -12.79 23.83 10.96
C PRO A 549 -12.80 23.26 9.54
N TRP A 550 -11.93 23.77 8.66
CA TRP A 550 -11.79 23.31 7.28
C TRP A 550 -11.03 21.97 7.15
N MET A 551 -10.35 21.50 8.19
CA MET A 551 -9.60 20.24 8.12
C MET A 551 -10.55 19.05 7.99
N SER A 552 -10.25 18.18 7.02
CA SER A 552 -10.97 16.93 6.78
C SER A 552 -9.97 15.82 6.45
N HIS A 553 -10.32 14.60 6.76
CA HIS A 553 -9.64 13.43 6.22
C HIS A 553 -9.86 13.32 4.71
N ASN A 554 -9.37 12.28 4.08
CA ASN A 554 -9.40 12.11 2.64
C ASN A 554 -9.87 10.73 2.24
N VAL A 555 -10.39 10.64 1.03
CA VAL A 555 -10.57 9.39 0.30
C VAL A 555 -9.27 9.12 -0.47
N SER A 556 -8.40 8.28 0.09
CA SER A 556 -7.17 7.88 -0.59
C SER A 556 -7.51 7.12 -1.87
N ASN A 557 -6.89 7.49 -2.96
CA ASN A 557 -7.22 7.01 -4.28
C ASN A 557 -5.98 6.89 -5.18
N THR A 558 -6.11 6.06 -6.21
CA THR A 558 -5.18 5.98 -7.33
C THR A 558 -6.00 5.88 -8.60
N ILE A 559 -5.94 6.90 -9.41
CA ILE A 559 -6.70 7.01 -10.65
C ILE A 559 -5.85 6.52 -11.81
N ASN A 560 -6.26 5.43 -12.45
CA ASN A 560 -5.63 4.96 -13.68
C ASN A 560 -6.19 5.75 -14.86
N VAL A 561 -5.33 6.50 -15.55
CA VAL A 561 -5.72 7.43 -16.61
C VAL A 561 -5.28 6.86 -17.96
N LYS A 562 -6.23 6.66 -18.90
CA LYS A 562 -5.93 6.30 -20.28
C LYS A 562 -5.37 7.51 -21.01
N GLU A 563 -4.64 7.28 -22.12
CA GLU A 563 -4.03 8.38 -22.88
C GLU A 563 -5.04 9.43 -23.35
N SER A 564 -6.27 9.01 -23.65
CA SER A 564 -7.34 9.91 -24.08
C SER A 564 -8.09 10.63 -22.96
N GLU A 565 -7.78 10.37 -21.69
CA GLU A 565 -8.53 10.89 -20.54
C GLU A 565 -7.77 12.01 -19.78
N TRP A 566 -6.48 12.24 -20.08
CA TRP A 566 -5.62 13.14 -19.31
C TRP A 566 -6.13 14.57 -19.21
N GLU A 567 -6.61 15.14 -20.31
CA GLU A 567 -7.13 16.52 -20.36
C GLU A 567 -8.41 16.66 -19.52
N ASP A 568 -9.33 15.70 -19.63
CA ASP A 568 -10.57 15.69 -18.85
C ASP A 568 -10.31 15.51 -17.36
N VAL A 569 -9.33 14.66 -16.99
CA VAL A 569 -8.88 14.43 -15.61
C VAL A 569 -8.27 15.70 -15.03
N GLU A 570 -7.38 16.36 -15.76
CA GLU A 570 -6.76 17.61 -15.33
C GLU A 570 -7.80 18.69 -15.03
N GLU A 571 -8.73 18.91 -15.98
CA GLU A 571 -9.79 19.91 -15.83
C GLU A 571 -10.71 19.57 -14.67
N PHE A 572 -11.10 18.29 -14.53
CA PHE A 572 -12.01 17.84 -13.48
C PHE A 572 -11.41 18.08 -12.09
N ILE A 573 -10.14 17.72 -11.88
CA ILE A 573 -9.45 17.89 -10.60
C ILE A 573 -9.34 19.37 -10.24
N TYR A 574 -8.87 20.21 -11.16
CA TYR A 574 -8.71 21.65 -10.90
C TYR A 574 -10.04 22.32 -10.55
N LYS A 575 -11.09 21.99 -11.30
CA LYS A 575 -12.43 22.56 -11.12
C LYS A 575 -13.08 22.14 -9.80
N ASN A 576 -12.82 20.93 -9.35
CA ASN A 576 -13.39 20.36 -8.13
C ASN A 576 -12.39 20.31 -6.95
N ARG A 577 -11.30 21.07 -6.99
CA ARG A 577 -10.23 21.03 -5.99
C ARG A 577 -10.69 21.28 -4.55
N GLU A 578 -11.83 21.97 -4.37
CA GLU A 578 -12.42 22.17 -3.05
C GLU A 578 -12.84 20.86 -2.38
N SER A 579 -13.28 19.87 -3.16
CA SER A 579 -13.72 18.56 -2.67
C SER A 579 -12.58 17.55 -2.53
N PHE A 580 -11.37 17.88 -3.00
CA PHE A 580 -10.24 16.96 -2.96
C PHE A 580 -9.20 17.36 -1.92
N ALA A 581 -8.51 16.35 -1.34
CA ALA A 581 -7.23 16.53 -0.66
C ALA A 581 -6.13 15.83 -1.47
N GLY A 582 -5.80 14.56 -1.22
CA GLY A 582 -4.78 13.85 -1.98
C GLY A 582 -5.35 13.12 -3.20
N ILE A 583 -4.67 13.27 -4.34
CA ILE A 583 -4.95 12.52 -5.57
C ILE A 583 -3.64 11.95 -6.10
N SER A 584 -3.67 10.65 -6.45
CA SER A 584 -2.59 9.95 -7.11
C SER A 584 -3.03 9.52 -8.50
N LEU A 585 -2.21 9.80 -9.51
CA LEU A 585 -2.48 9.48 -10.91
C LEU A 585 -1.47 8.47 -11.43
N LEU A 586 -1.92 7.49 -12.19
CA LEU A 586 -1.07 6.54 -12.89
C LEU A 586 -1.51 6.40 -14.34
N PRO A 587 -0.57 6.44 -15.30
CA PRO A 587 -0.88 6.11 -16.69
C PRO A 587 -1.45 4.69 -16.78
N SER A 588 -2.52 4.50 -17.54
CA SER A 588 -3.10 3.17 -17.83
C SER A 588 -2.28 2.42 -18.88
N THR A 589 -0.95 2.53 -18.82
CA THR A 589 -0.04 1.81 -19.70
C THR A 589 0.31 0.48 -19.06
N GLY A 590 0.10 -0.57 -19.80
CA GLY A 590 0.72 -1.90 -19.86
C GLY A 590 1.40 -2.57 -18.65
N ASP A 591 1.35 -2.04 -17.45
CA ASP A 591 1.98 -2.63 -16.26
C ASP A 591 1.45 -4.02 -15.89
N LEU A 592 0.40 -4.45 -16.56
CA LEU A 592 -0.25 -5.74 -16.37
C LEU A 592 0.16 -6.78 -17.42
N ASP A 593 1.03 -6.42 -18.36
CA ASP A 593 1.36 -7.25 -19.51
C ASP A 593 2.67 -8.04 -19.39
N TYR A 594 3.29 -8.07 -18.20
CA TYR A 594 4.48 -8.88 -17.96
C TYR A 594 4.16 -10.24 -17.31
N LEU A 595 5.09 -11.17 -17.46
CA LEU A 595 4.97 -12.50 -16.86
C LEU A 595 4.93 -12.41 -15.32
N GLN A 596 4.03 -13.18 -14.71
CA GLN A 596 3.79 -13.18 -13.26
C GLN A 596 3.29 -11.83 -12.71
N ALA A 597 2.64 -11.00 -13.54
CA ALA A 597 1.99 -9.78 -13.05
C ALA A 597 1.05 -10.09 -11.86
N PRO A 598 1.02 -9.25 -10.82
CA PRO A 598 0.22 -9.50 -9.61
C PRO A 598 -1.27 -9.67 -9.85
N PHE A 599 -1.77 -9.03 -10.89
CA PHE A 599 -3.15 -9.17 -11.36
C PHE A 599 -3.14 -9.52 -12.83
N THR A 600 -3.81 -10.59 -13.19
CA THR A 600 -3.96 -11.00 -14.58
C THR A 600 -5.44 -11.25 -14.87
N LYS A 601 -6.05 -10.42 -15.70
CA LYS A 601 -7.43 -10.61 -16.16
C LYS A 601 -7.56 -11.93 -16.91
N VAL A 602 -8.66 -12.64 -16.66
CA VAL A 602 -9.00 -13.90 -17.34
C VAL A 602 -10.32 -13.71 -18.05
N LEU A 603 -10.31 -13.87 -19.36
CA LEU A 603 -11.52 -13.87 -20.19
C LEU A 603 -12.08 -15.28 -20.26
N THR A 604 -13.40 -15.40 -20.31
CA THR A 604 -14.06 -16.67 -20.67
C THR A 604 -13.87 -16.96 -22.16
N VAL A 605 -14.16 -18.16 -22.59
CA VAL A 605 -14.08 -18.53 -24.02
C VAL A 605 -15.04 -17.67 -24.84
N GLU A 606 -16.24 -17.40 -24.33
CA GLU A 606 -17.22 -16.53 -24.96
C GLU A 606 -16.69 -15.11 -25.12
N GLU A 607 -16.11 -14.52 -24.07
CA GLU A 607 -15.53 -13.18 -24.12
C GLU A 607 -14.33 -13.10 -25.07
N ILE A 608 -13.52 -14.17 -25.19
CA ILE A 608 -12.44 -14.25 -26.18
C ILE A 608 -13.01 -14.25 -27.59
N VAL A 609 -14.04 -15.07 -27.85
CA VAL A 609 -14.69 -15.14 -29.16
C VAL A 609 -15.37 -13.81 -29.52
N ASP A 610 -16.03 -13.14 -28.56
CA ASP A 610 -16.66 -11.83 -28.78
C ASP A 610 -15.61 -10.75 -29.09
N LYS A 611 -14.49 -10.76 -28.37
CA LYS A 611 -13.41 -9.78 -28.54
C LYS A 611 -12.65 -9.93 -29.87
N TYR A 612 -12.30 -11.16 -30.24
CA TYR A 612 -11.41 -11.45 -31.36
C TYR A 612 -12.13 -12.00 -32.60
N GLY A 613 -13.38 -12.36 -32.47
CA GLY A 613 -14.21 -12.91 -33.54
C GLY A 613 -14.27 -14.43 -33.56
N LYS A 614 -15.27 -14.94 -34.25
CA LYS A 614 -15.46 -16.40 -34.42
C LYS A 614 -14.23 -17.04 -35.07
N SER A 615 -13.95 -18.27 -34.70
CA SER A 615 -12.81 -19.09 -35.15
C SER A 615 -11.42 -18.63 -34.66
N CYS A 616 -11.34 -17.58 -33.82
CA CYS A 616 -10.07 -17.06 -33.31
C CYS A 616 -9.27 -18.12 -32.50
N ILE A 617 -9.93 -18.92 -31.68
CA ILE A 617 -9.28 -19.95 -30.84
C ILE A 617 -8.66 -21.03 -31.71
N TYR A 618 -9.37 -21.50 -32.73
CA TYR A 618 -8.85 -22.50 -33.64
C TYR A 618 -7.66 -21.98 -34.47
N ALA A 619 -7.80 -20.80 -35.03
CA ALA A 619 -6.71 -20.18 -35.80
C ALA A 619 -5.46 -19.95 -34.94
N SER A 620 -5.63 -19.54 -33.68
CA SER A 620 -4.52 -19.36 -32.74
C SER A 620 -3.86 -20.68 -32.34
N GLY A 621 -4.63 -21.75 -32.18
CA GLY A 621 -4.10 -23.08 -31.93
C GLY A 621 -3.17 -23.58 -33.03
N LEU A 622 -3.56 -23.39 -34.28
CA LEU A 622 -2.69 -23.70 -35.41
C LEU A 622 -1.39 -22.88 -35.43
N ILE A 623 -1.47 -21.60 -35.03
CA ILE A 623 -0.31 -20.73 -34.92
C ILE A 623 0.61 -21.20 -33.77
N VAL A 624 0.05 -21.62 -32.64
CA VAL A 624 0.84 -22.16 -31.52
C VAL A 624 1.57 -23.44 -31.91
N ASP A 625 0.91 -24.36 -32.61
CA ASP A 625 1.56 -25.59 -33.10
C ASP A 625 2.69 -25.27 -34.10
N ALA A 626 2.47 -24.31 -34.97
CA ALA A 626 3.50 -23.85 -35.89
C ALA A 626 4.66 -23.13 -35.17
N LEU A 627 4.38 -22.35 -34.10
CA LEU A 627 5.43 -21.73 -33.28
C LEU A 627 6.38 -22.75 -32.68
N HIS A 628 5.90 -23.86 -32.17
CA HIS A 628 6.73 -24.94 -31.66
C HIS A 628 7.61 -25.54 -32.77
N ALA A 629 7.08 -25.72 -34.00
CA ALA A 629 7.80 -26.23 -35.13
C ALA A 629 8.90 -25.27 -35.65
N PHE A 630 8.75 -23.97 -35.45
CA PHE A 630 9.64 -22.90 -35.93
C PHE A 630 10.42 -22.19 -34.82
N ASN A 631 10.68 -22.86 -33.70
CA ASN A 631 11.46 -22.33 -32.58
C ASN A 631 11.00 -20.93 -32.11
N ASN A 632 9.69 -20.78 -31.95
CA ASN A 632 9.02 -19.52 -31.52
C ASN A 632 9.19 -18.33 -32.48
N ASN A 633 9.50 -18.55 -33.73
CA ASN A 633 9.50 -17.51 -34.76
C ASN A 633 8.05 -17.24 -35.22
N LEU A 634 7.44 -16.20 -34.69
CA LEU A 634 6.03 -15.85 -34.91
C LEU A 634 5.69 -15.64 -36.40
N TRP A 635 6.58 -14.99 -37.20
CA TRP A 635 6.35 -14.76 -38.63
C TRP A 635 6.28 -16.06 -39.41
N ARG A 636 7.26 -16.95 -39.21
CA ARG A 636 7.28 -18.26 -39.88
C ARG A 636 6.11 -19.14 -39.43
N ALA A 637 5.72 -19.07 -38.15
CA ALA A 637 4.58 -19.80 -37.63
C ALA A 637 3.26 -19.33 -38.27
N CYS A 638 3.08 -18.03 -38.43
CA CYS A 638 1.91 -17.46 -39.09
C CYS A 638 1.86 -17.81 -40.59
N ASP A 639 2.98 -17.73 -41.30
CA ASP A 639 3.04 -18.14 -42.71
C ASP A 639 2.73 -19.62 -42.90
N ALA A 640 3.26 -20.50 -42.03
CA ALA A 640 2.97 -21.91 -42.04
C ALA A 640 1.48 -22.20 -41.73
N ALA A 641 0.87 -21.50 -40.76
CA ALA A 641 -0.54 -21.63 -40.46
C ALA A 641 -1.42 -21.18 -41.63
N LEU A 642 -1.07 -20.09 -42.31
CA LEU A 642 -1.76 -19.67 -43.54
C LEU A 642 -1.66 -20.70 -44.67
N GLY A 643 -0.50 -21.32 -44.86
CA GLY A 643 -0.29 -22.39 -45.84
C GLY A 643 -1.17 -23.60 -45.54
N VAL A 644 -1.37 -23.96 -44.28
CA VAL A 644 -2.27 -25.06 -43.88
C VAL A 644 -3.74 -24.77 -44.29
N PHE A 645 -4.21 -23.52 -44.14
CA PHE A 645 -5.55 -23.15 -44.59
C PHE A 645 -5.75 -23.21 -46.11
N GLU A 646 -4.70 -23.15 -46.86
CA GLU A 646 -4.77 -23.22 -48.34
C GLU A 646 -4.82 -24.65 -48.87
N VAL A 647 -4.19 -25.60 -48.15
CA VAL A 647 -3.91 -26.92 -48.67
C VAL A 647 -4.66 -28.06 -47.94
N GLN A 648 -5.07 -27.88 -46.71
CA GLN A 648 -5.68 -28.94 -45.89
C GLN A 648 -6.94 -28.48 -45.15
N GLU A 649 -7.84 -29.44 -44.87
CA GLU A 649 -8.91 -29.21 -43.87
C GLU A 649 -8.28 -28.94 -42.50
N PRO A 650 -8.71 -27.86 -41.80
CA PRO A 650 -8.14 -27.54 -40.53
C PRO A 650 -8.45 -28.63 -39.49
N LYS A 651 -7.43 -29.06 -38.77
CA LYS A 651 -7.59 -29.98 -37.61
C LYS A 651 -7.61 -29.18 -36.33
N VAL A 652 -8.46 -29.62 -35.39
CA VAL A 652 -8.49 -29.03 -34.05
C VAL A 652 -7.21 -29.38 -33.31
N PRO A 653 -6.47 -28.41 -32.77
CA PRO A 653 -5.21 -28.66 -32.06
C PRO A 653 -5.41 -29.51 -30.80
N GLU A 654 -4.61 -30.57 -30.64
CA GLU A 654 -4.69 -31.50 -29.49
C GLU A 654 -4.31 -30.84 -28.14
N LYS A 655 -3.68 -29.68 -28.18
CA LYS A 655 -3.15 -29.02 -26.99
C LYS A 655 -4.13 -28.05 -26.29
N LEU A 656 -5.33 -27.87 -26.80
CA LEU A 656 -6.37 -27.11 -26.14
C LEU A 656 -7.07 -27.98 -25.08
N ASN A 657 -7.55 -27.37 -23.99
CA ASN A 657 -8.28 -28.11 -22.96
C ASN A 657 -9.64 -28.60 -23.47
N ASP A 658 -10.23 -29.62 -22.81
CA ASP A 658 -11.43 -30.28 -23.25
C ASP A 658 -12.65 -29.34 -23.37
N GLU A 659 -12.74 -28.35 -22.50
CA GLU A 659 -13.84 -27.37 -22.52
C GLU A 659 -13.74 -26.43 -23.73
N ILE A 660 -12.55 -25.94 -24.03
CA ILE A 660 -12.28 -25.14 -25.24
C ILE A 660 -12.57 -25.98 -26.48
N MET A 661 -12.16 -27.26 -26.47
CA MET A 661 -12.42 -28.18 -27.56
C MET A 661 -13.92 -28.41 -27.80
N GLN A 662 -14.71 -28.61 -26.72
CA GLN A 662 -16.15 -28.72 -26.83
C GLN A 662 -16.82 -27.47 -27.41
N LYS A 663 -16.38 -26.29 -26.98
CA LYS A 663 -16.90 -25.01 -27.49
C LYS A 663 -16.49 -24.75 -28.93
N LEU A 664 -15.26 -25.11 -29.32
CA LEU A 664 -14.83 -25.08 -30.72
C LEU A 664 -15.68 -26.02 -31.60
N GLN A 665 -16.00 -27.23 -31.12
CA GLN A 665 -16.89 -28.15 -31.84
C GLN A 665 -18.30 -27.57 -31.99
N LEU A 666 -18.83 -26.90 -30.94
CA LEU A 666 -20.10 -26.19 -31.00
C LEU A 666 -20.06 -25.03 -31.99
N GLU A 667 -18.99 -24.24 -32.00
CA GLU A 667 -18.78 -23.18 -32.98
C GLU A 667 -18.69 -23.73 -34.40
N TRP A 668 -18.01 -24.87 -34.59
CA TRP A 668 -17.93 -25.60 -35.85
C TRP A 668 -19.32 -26.06 -36.34
N VAL A 669 -20.10 -26.69 -35.46
CA VAL A 669 -21.47 -27.17 -35.78
C VAL A 669 -22.38 -26.00 -36.10
N ASN A 670 -22.30 -24.89 -35.35
CA ASN A 670 -23.10 -23.67 -35.55
C ASN A 670 -22.75 -22.91 -36.83
N CYS A 671 -21.54 -23.08 -37.37
CA CYS A 671 -21.15 -22.43 -38.61
C CYS A 671 -21.76 -23.08 -39.88
N ASN A 672 -22.44 -24.19 -39.77
CA ASN A 672 -23.20 -24.95 -40.79
C ASN A 672 -22.54 -25.18 -42.14
N LEU A 673 -21.34 -24.62 -42.40
CA LEU A 673 -20.57 -24.77 -43.63
C LEU A 673 -19.09 -24.70 -43.30
N GLN A 674 -18.40 -25.82 -43.45
CA GLN A 674 -16.97 -25.98 -43.32
C GLN A 674 -16.17 -24.89 -44.07
N LYS A 675 -16.66 -24.51 -45.29
CA LYS A 675 -16.05 -23.46 -46.12
C LYS A 675 -16.12 -22.06 -45.45
N ASP A 676 -17.17 -21.74 -44.75
CA ASP A 676 -17.32 -20.44 -44.10
C ASP A 676 -16.41 -20.30 -42.89
N TRP A 677 -16.23 -21.39 -42.16
CA TRP A 677 -15.35 -21.44 -41.01
C TRP A 677 -13.87 -21.31 -41.42
N VAL A 678 -13.41 -22.04 -42.43
CA VAL A 678 -12.06 -21.93 -43.03
C VAL A 678 -11.81 -20.51 -43.53
N ARG A 679 -12.77 -19.92 -44.22
CA ARG A 679 -12.71 -18.55 -44.68
C ARG A 679 -12.50 -17.55 -43.54
N ARG A 680 -13.24 -17.68 -42.42
CA ARG A 680 -13.11 -16.81 -41.25
C ARG A 680 -11.77 -16.99 -40.56
N ALA A 681 -11.29 -18.23 -40.40
CA ALA A 681 -9.99 -18.52 -39.83
C ALA A 681 -8.84 -17.91 -40.68
N LYS A 682 -8.96 -18.05 -42.02
CA LYS A 682 -8.01 -17.45 -42.95
C LYS A 682 -8.02 -15.92 -42.89
N GLN A 683 -9.19 -15.28 -42.86
CA GLN A 683 -9.35 -13.84 -42.72
C GLN A 683 -8.78 -13.33 -41.38
N PHE A 684 -9.00 -14.10 -40.31
CA PHE A 684 -8.44 -13.80 -38.99
C PHE A 684 -6.91 -13.83 -39.05
N ALA A 685 -6.32 -14.92 -39.55
CA ALA A 685 -4.85 -15.06 -39.67
C ALA A 685 -4.24 -13.98 -40.57
N GLN A 686 -4.85 -13.68 -41.72
CA GLN A 686 -4.39 -12.61 -42.63
C GLN A 686 -4.44 -11.22 -41.99
N ARG A 687 -5.50 -10.91 -41.25
CA ARG A 687 -5.63 -9.64 -40.53
C ARG A 687 -4.48 -9.45 -39.52
N HIS A 688 -4.12 -10.48 -38.76
CA HIS A 688 -3.05 -10.40 -37.78
C HIS A 688 -1.67 -10.35 -38.41
N LEU A 689 -1.43 -11.06 -39.51
CA LEU A 689 -0.15 -11.01 -40.24
C LEU A 689 0.10 -9.66 -40.91
N GLN A 690 -0.94 -9.06 -41.51
CA GLN A 690 -0.81 -7.83 -42.28
C GLN A 690 -0.79 -6.55 -41.42
N ASN A 691 -1.55 -6.55 -40.34
CA ASN A 691 -1.84 -5.30 -39.61
C ASN A 691 -1.51 -5.30 -38.11
N ASN A 692 -1.40 -6.43 -37.41
CA ASN A 692 -1.32 -6.37 -35.95
C ASN A 692 -0.85 -7.65 -35.25
N ILE A 693 0.46 -7.94 -35.34
CA ILE A 693 1.10 -9.04 -34.55
C ILE A 693 0.82 -8.86 -33.04
N LYS A 694 0.71 -7.62 -32.58
CA LYS A 694 0.42 -7.28 -31.19
C LYS A 694 -0.93 -7.84 -30.74
N GLU A 695 -1.96 -7.74 -31.57
CA GLU A 695 -3.30 -8.28 -31.28
C GLU A 695 -3.26 -9.82 -31.16
N LEU A 696 -2.49 -10.51 -32.03
CA LEU A 696 -2.30 -11.95 -31.93
C LEU A 696 -1.59 -12.35 -30.63
N THR A 697 -0.60 -11.58 -30.20
CA THR A 697 0.08 -11.80 -28.92
C THR A 697 -0.91 -11.68 -27.75
N TYR A 698 -1.79 -10.70 -27.78
CA TYR A 698 -2.85 -10.56 -26.75
C TYR A 698 -3.86 -11.72 -26.79
N LEU A 699 -4.27 -12.16 -27.97
CA LEU A 699 -5.15 -13.33 -28.09
C LEU A 699 -4.52 -14.58 -27.47
N LEU A 700 -3.27 -14.89 -27.83
CA LEU A 700 -2.55 -16.05 -27.27
C LEU A 700 -2.42 -15.95 -25.75
N LYS A 701 -2.17 -14.76 -25.23
CA LYS A 701 -2.12 -14.49 -23.79
C LYS A 701 -3.47 -14.75 -23.14
N ASP A 702 -4.57 -14.23 -23.70
CA ASP A 702 -5.92 -14.43 -23.16
C ASP A 702 -6.32 -15.91 -23.16
N ILE A 703 -5.98 -16.65 -24.21
CA ILE A 703 -6.20 -18.09 -24.28
C ILE A 703 -5.38 -18.85 -23.22
N ASN A 704 -4.11 -18.51 -23.05
CA ASN A 704 -3.25 -19.15 -22.07
C ASN A 704 -3.72 -18.84 -20.62
N ASN A 705 -4.19 -17.63 -20.35
CA ASN A 705 -4.72 -17.26 -19.07
C ASN A 705 -6.02 -18.01 -18.76
N ASN A 706 -6.91 -18.16 -19.74
CA ASN A 706 -8.12 -18.95 -19.60
C ASN A 706 -7.78 -20.42 -19.33
N LYS A 707 -6.85 -20.99 -20.09
CA LYS A 707 -6.38 -22.37 -19.87
C LYS A 707 -5.80 -22.56 -18.47
N LEU A 708 -4.92 -21.66 -18.03
CA LEU A 708 -4.35 -21.71 -16.68
C LEU A 708 -5.45 -21.66 -15.61
N TRP A 709 -6.45 -20.81 -15.80
CA TRP A 709 -7.61 -20.72 -14.91
C TRP A 709 -8.37 -22.05 -14.82
N GLU A 710 -8.71 -22.66 -15.97
CA GLU A 710 -9.42 -23.92 -16.03
C GLU A 710 -8.62 -25.07 -15.40
N ASP A 711 -7.32 -25.16 -15.73
CA ASP A 711 -6.43 -26.19 -15.21
C ASP A 711 -6.30 -26.08 -13.67
N LEU A 712 -6.12 -24.88 -13.14
CA LEU A 712 -6.05 -24.67 -11.69
C LEU A 712 -7.40 -24.92 -11.01
N THR A 713 -8.52 -24.49 -11.61
CA THR A 713 -9.86 -24.70 -11.03
C THR A 713 -10.16 -26.19 -10.78
N ARG A 714 -9.68 -27.07 -11.66
CA ARG A 714 -9.91 -28.53 -11.55
C ARG A 714 -9.17 -29.17 -10.38
N VAL A 715 -8.02 -28.62 -9.98
CA VAL A 715 -7.12 -29.24 -8.99
C VAL A 715 -7.01 -28.46 -7.69
N TYR A 716 -7.57 -27.25 -7.63
CA TYR A 716 -7.46 -26.37 -6.47
C TYR A 716 -8.16 -26.93 -5.24
N LYS A 717 -7.47 -26.92 -4.11
CA LYS A 717 -7.96 -27.40 -2.81
C LYS A 717 -7.92 -26.31 -1.77
N ASP A 718 -8.92 -26.28 -0.91
CA ASP A 718 -8.87 -25.44 0.29
C ASP A 718 -7.76 -25.95 1.22
N VAL A 719 -7.04 -25.00 1.84
CA VAL A 719 -5.91 -25.31 2.72
C VAL A 719 -6.30 -25.04 4.16
N ASP A 720 -6.14 -26.05 5.00
CA ASP A 720 -6.28 -25.91 6.45
C ASP A 720 -4.90 -25.60 7.06
N TYR A 721 -4.73 -24.38 7.57
CA TYR A 721 -3.49 -23.94 8.20
C TYR A 721 -3.43 -24.30 9.69
N THR A 722 -4.48 -24.86 10.28
CA THR A 722 -4.47 -25.30 11.69
C THR A 722 -3.56 -26.52 11.89
N ASP A 723 -3.38 -27.33 10.84
CA ASP A 723 -2.50 -28.49 10.81
C ASP A 723 -1.04 -28.15 10.43
N MET A 724 -0.76 -26.87 10.15
CA MET A 724 0.58 -26.45 9.77
C MET A 724 1.53 -26.51 10.98
N TYR A 725 2.55 -27.36 10.88
CA TYR A 725 3.57 -27.51 11.90
C TYR A 725 4.82 -26.70 11.57
N GLU A 726 5.34 -25.98 12.55
CA GLU A 726 6.53 -25.11 12.42
C GLU A 726 7.41 -25.32 13.67
N GLU A 727 8.60 -25.91 13.49
CA GLU A 727 9.50 -26.23 14.61
C GLU A 727 10.02 -24.97 15.31
N GLU A 728 10.34 -23.94 14.53
CA GLU A 728 10.77 -22.62 14.95
C GLU A 728 10.19 -21.55 14.02
N ASP A 729 10.13 -20.30 14.47
CA ASP A 729 9.62 -19.19 13.64
C ASP A 729 10.49 -19.01 12.38
N ASN A 730 9.99 -19.47 11.25
CA ASN A 730 10.64 -19.38 9.95
C ASN A 730 10.23 -18.15 9.15
N THR A 731 9.56 -17.17 9.77
CA THR A 731 9.16 -15.93 9.10
C THR A 731 10.39 -15.24 8.51
N LYS A 732 10.42 -15.15 7.19
CA LYS A 732 11.36 -14.34 6.44
C LYS A 732 10.59 -13.19 5.86
N LEU A 733 10.69 -12.03 6.47
CA LEU A 733 10.06 -10.84 5.95
C LEU A 733 10.77 -10.48 4.64
N MET A 734 10.00 -10.56 3.56
CA MET A 734 10.50 -10.35 2.20
C MET A 734 11.05 -8.94 2.01
N GLU A 735 12.14 -8.84 1.27
CA GLU A 735 12.69 -7.59 0.70
C GLU A 735 11.77 -6.97 -0.39
N ASN A 736 10.46 -7.08 -0.30
CA ASN A 736 9.53 -6.52 -1.27
C ASN A 736 9.37 -5.00 -1.12
N ILE A 737 9.40 -4.24 -2.17
CA ILE A 737 9.38 -2.78 -2.23
C ILE A 737 8.13 -2.21 -1.57
N ALA A 738 8.29 -1.19 -0.72
CA ALA A 738 7.18 -0.50 -0.06
C ALA A 738 6.25 0.15 -1.09
N CYS A 739 4.97 0.23 -0.75
CA CYS A 739 3.97 0.88 -1.58
C CYS A 739 4.39 2.29 -1.97
N ALA A 740 4.58 2.53 -3.25
CA ALA A 740 4.64 3.85 -3.83
C ALA A 740 3.25 4.19 -4.40
N GLY A 741 2.67 5.29 -3.95
CA GLY A 741 1.50 5.91 -4.56
C GLY A 741 0.25 5.04 -4.71
N GLY A 742 -0.38 4.60 -3.61
CA GLY A 742 -1.71 3.95 -3.66
C GLY A 742 -1.79 2.60 -4.38
N ALA A 743 -0.80 2.25 -5.17
CA ALA A 743 -0.57 0.90 -5.67
C ALA A 743 0.31 0.18 -4.65
N CYS A 744 -0.32 -0.32 -3.61
CA CYS A 744 0.32 -1.19 -2.64
C CYS A 744 0.53 -2.54 -3.29
N GLU A 745 1.47 -2.61 -4.17
CA GLU A 745 2.08 -3.78 -4.77
C GLU A 745 2.62 -3.39 -6.14
N ILE A 746 3.88 -3.69 -6.33
CA ILE A 746 4.61 -3.67 -7.58
C ILE A 746 5.51 -2.43 -7.78
N LYS A 747 6.71 -2.64 -7.58
CA LYS A 747 7.73 -2.84 -8.62
C LYS A 747 8.86 -3.66 -8.05
#